data_b25c8c5d0c8d7fae6c89ab0e99f7f1bf
#
_entry.id   b25c8c5d0c8d7fae6c89ab0e99f7f1bf
#
_cell.length_a   1.000
_cell.length_b   1.000
_cell.length_c   1.000
_cell.angle_alpha   90.00
_cell.angle_beta   90.00
_cell.angle_gamma   90.00
#
_symmetry.space_group_name_H-M   'P 1'
#
loop_
_entity.id
_entity.type
_entity.pdbx_description
1 polymer ?
#
loop_
_entity_poly.entity_id
_entity_poly.type
_entity_poly.pdbx_seq_one_letter_code
_entity_poly.pdbx_strand_id
1 'polypeptide(L)'
;MKTRNDQDRLDANGDSTSDRPVEEITVEDALQRAVRYHNTGEFGYAVELYTKVLEVSPNHPEAMHLLGVLGSQFGQHEEAIGLISQAIENSPNQPVYHCNLGNVLHAQGKFEEAKQSFQQCLDIDPNMAEAHYNLGCVFEQQGEVEDAAQAYHKAVAANPKHVGAHINLGNTLQGQSKLEEAIQAYQRAIGIDPNVAEAHYNLGCVFEQQDQISDAVEAYQNAIDRKPDYIEALNNLGNIHRVLGDLDEATQVYQQVLSISPDVGETLYNLGVIEHKQGQMGKAVEYYQRAIQAGVSFTKVHRNLGYLLKERQELNEAVQIYRHALDIDPNDPEVHMGLASVLLLRGDFEEGWEEYEWRWESESLLPFKRDFIQPFWDGSPLGDKTILLHAEQGFGDAIQFIRYADTIANSKVNIIVECQPELVTLFETMDSIKQVIPRGESLPDYDVHAPLLSLPRLLKTDLDSIPNQVPYLSPATPETTMILDDPSKLKIGLVWAADSDSEVENWLMFASASRSIELLDFATLFDFEACQFYSLQVDSARTDIIIYDFEDKIIDLGASFDTFSDTTAAIMQLDLVISVDTAVAHLTGALGKPIWTLLPVLADWRWMLNRFDSLWYPTMKLFRQEEVGNWDTVIQNIGIELTRLIEDGPPQLFETQIYSMNEAMQLIGISPNTYRNWERRELVPLVQRDPGNNRRYFTKVDIQHLQEFVSRRRNS
;
A
#
# COMPACT_ATOMS: atom_id res chain seq x y z
N MET A 1 16.94 36.49 19.74
CA MET A 1 18.37 36.90 19.59
C MET A 1 18.43 38.37 19.17
N LYS A 2 19.20 39.16 19.89
CA LYS A 2 19.45 40.61 19.80
C LYS A 2 18.40 41.53 20.39
N THR A 3 18.60 41.71 21.69
CA THR A 3 18.34 42.93 22.45
C THR A 3 18.86 44.18 21.76
N ARG A 4 18.02 45.17 21.60
CA ARG A 4 18.46 46.55 21.35
C ARG A 4 18.12 47.42 22.57
N ASN A 5 19.16 47.89 23.21
CA ASN A 5 19.15 48.87 24.25
C ASN A 5 18.44 50.17 23.79
N ASP A 6 17.40 50.56 24.52
CA ASP A 6 16.97 51.96 24.60
C ASP A 6 17.52 52.56 25.91
N GLN A 7 18.83 52.80 25.90
CA GLN A 7 19.48 53.83 26.71
C GLN A 7 19.94 54.91 25.74
N ASP A 8 19.12 55.91 25.54
CA ASP A 8 19.54 57.25 25.08
C ASP A 8 18.29 58.13 24.88
N ARG A 9 17.81 58.66 25.98
CA ARG A 9 17.03 59.92 26.05
C ARG A 9 16.97 60.44 27.48
N LEU A 10 18.11 60.78 27.97
CA LEU A 10 18.30 61.74 29.05
C LEU A 10 19.45 62.60 28.58
N ASP A 11 19.12 63.79 28.09
CA ASP A 11 19.90 65.03 28.28
C ASP A 11 19.34 66.08 27.32
N ALA A 12 18.66 67.03 27.87
CA ALA A 12 18.71 68.43 27.61
C ALA A 12 17.38 69.11 28.05
N ASN A 13 17.31 69.50 29.26
CA ASN A 13 17.06 70.89 29.69
C ASN A 13 16.67 70.88 31.14
N GLY A 14 17.65 71.32 31.95
CA GLY A 14 17.32 71.77 33.32
C GLY A 14 16.37 72.94 33.20
N ASP A 15 15.21 72.79 33.76
CA ASP A 15 14.49 73.88 34.44
C ASP A 15 13.68 73.28 35.58
N SER A 16 14.04 73.73 36.76
CA SER A 16 13.39 73.48 38.03
C SER A 16 12.04 74.19 38.07
N THR A 17 11.10 73.56 38.75
CA THR A 17 9.79 74.04 39.17
C THR A 17 8.64 73.85 38.16
N SER A 18 7.95 72.78 38.28
CA SER A 18 6.50 72.81 38.27
C SER A 18 5.97 71.84 39.34
N ASP A 19 5.61 72.36 40.50
CA ASP A 19 4.56 71.81 41.34
C ASP A 19 3.30 71.65 40.44
N ARG A 20 3.22 70.53 39.68
CA ARG A 20 1.91 70.08 39.25
C ARG A 20 1.31 69.42 40.49
N PRO A 21 0.10 69.91 40.94
CA PRO A 21 -0.59 69.25 42.06
C PRO A 21 -0.66 67.73 41.64
N VAL A 22 -0.17 66.90 42.52
CA VAL A 22 -0.44 65.47 42.44
C VAL A 22 -1.95 65.39 42.41
N GLU A 23 -2.56 65.11 41.29
CA GLU A 23 -3.98 64.86 41.15
C GLU A 23 -4.23 63.67 42.06
N GLU A 24 -4.76 63.92 43.28
CA GLU A 24 -5.23 62.87 44.19
C GLU A 24 -6.43 62.24 43.53
N ILE A 25 -6.11 61.12 42.80
CA ILE A 25 -7.13 60.28 42.16
C ILE A 25 -7.71 59.38 43.25
N THR A 26 -9.02 59.23 43.24
CA THR A 26 -9.68 58.27 44.11
C THR A 26 -9.32 56.85 43.81
N VAL A 27 -9.46 55.92 44.74
CA VAL A 27 -9.24 54.47 44.49
C VAL A 27 -10.11 54.00 43.35
N GLU A 28 -11.34 54.47 43.28
CA GLU A 28 -12.27 54.16 42.18
C GLU A 28 -11.78 54.68 40.84
N ASP A 29 -11.30 55.92 40.73
CA ASP A 29 -10.72 56.46 39.47
C ASP A 29 -9.45 55.73 39.05
N ALA A 30 -8.60 55.37 40.03
CA ALA A 30 -7.40 54.59 39.75
C ALA A 30 -7.76 53.19 39.19
N LEU A 31 -8.74 52.53 39.76
CA LEU A 31 -9.23 51.22 39.28
C LEU A 31 -9.83 51.28 37.88
N GLN A 32 -10.68 52.28 37.61
CA GLN A 32 -11.26 52.48 36.29
C GLN A 32 -10.20 52.79 35.23
N ARG A 33 -9.16 53.58 35.57
CA ARG A 33 -8.01 53.80 34.67
C ARG A 33 -7.21 52.50 34.44
N ALA A 34 -6.98 51.71 35.48
CA ALA A 34 -6.30 50.43 35.37
C ALA A 34 -7.05 49.44 34.47
N VAL A 35 -8.38 49.35 34.64
CA VAL A 35 -9.25 48.52 33.76
C VAL A 35 -9.19 49.02 32.31
N ARG A 36 -9.14 50.33 32.06
CA ARG A 36 -8.98 50.89 30.73
C ARG A 36 -7.65 50.47 30.09
N TYR A 37 -6.53 50.61 30.82
CA TYR A 37 -5.21 50.19 30.36
C TYR A 37 -5.13 48.69 30.15
N HIS A 38 -5.76 47.88 30.98
CA HIS A 38 -5.87 46.44 30.79
C HIS A 38 -6.57 46.12 29.47
N ASN A 39 -7.71 46.75 29.19
CA ASN A 39 -8.49 46.53 27.96
C ASN A 39 -7.82 47.05 26.68
N THR A 40 -6.92 48.06 26.80
CA THR A 40 -6.15 48.59 25.66
C THR A 40 -4.82 47.88 25.46
N GLY A 41 -4.47 46.88 26.28
CA GLY A 41 -3.21 46.13 26.17
C GLY A 41 -2.00 46.84 26.79
N GLU A 42 -2.22 47.97 27.50
CA GLU A 42 -1.17 48.73 28.19
C GLU A 42 -0.91 48.13 29.58
N PHE A 43 -0.56 46.88 29.62
CA PHE A 43 -0.52 46.05 30.83
C PHE A 43 0.41 46.55 31.92
N GLY A 44 1.53 47.19 31.58
CA GLY A 44 2.45 47.75 32.56
C GLY A 44 1.80 48.84 33.42
N TYR A 45 1.04 49.75 32.80
CA TYR A 45 0.28 50.78 33.51
C TYR A 45 -0.89 50.21 34.33
N ALA A 46 -1.53 49.14 33.80
CA ALA A 46 -2.59 48.46 34.53
C ALA A 46 -2.06 47.83 35.81
N VAL A 47 -0.94 47.08 35.77
CA VAL A 47 -0.29 46.48 36.95
C VAL A 47 0.08 47.54 37.97
N GLU A 48 0.74 48.66 37.52
CA GLU A 48 1.13 49.74 38.45
C GLU A 48 -0.07 50.30 39.19
N LEU A 49 -1.16 50.58 38.50
CA LEU A 49 -2.35 51.14 39.10
C LEU A 49 -3.09 50.15 40.01
N TYR A 50 -3.24 48.87 39.60
CA TYR A 50 -3.81 47.85 40.52
C TYR A 50 -2.97 47.70 41.76
N THR A 51 -1.65 47.71 41.69
CA THR A 51 -0.73 47.65 42.82
C THR A 51 -0.93 48.87 43.74
N LYS A 52 -1.01 50.10 43.18
CA LYS A 52 -1.28 51.33 43.96
C LYS A 52 -2.63 51.27 44.64
N VAL A 53 -3.68 50.74 44.02
CA VAL A 53 -4.98 50.54 44.64
C VAL A 53 -4.83 49.59 45.80
N LEU A 54 -4.07 48.54 45.75
CA LEU A 54 -3.83 47.56 46.80
C LEU A 54 -2.93 48.14 47.95
N GLU A 55 -2.00 49.05 47.61
CA GLU A 55 -1.23 49.77 48.64
C GLU A 55 -2.12 50.63 49.54
N VAL A 56 -3.14 51.24 48.90
CA VAL A 56 -4.10 52.13 49.68
C VAL A 56 -5.22 51.30 50.28
N SER A 57 -5.67 50.28 49.60
CA SER A 57 -6.77 49.40 50.02
C SER A 57 -6.36 47.95 49.90
N PRO A 58 -5.61 47.36 50.83
CA PRO A 58 -4.99 46.03 50.70
C PRO A 58 -5.96 44.89 50.48
N ASN A 59 -7.22 45.03 50.83
CA ASN A 59 -8.25 44.00 50.67
C ASN A 59 -9.27 44.35 49.59
N HIS A 60 -8.88 45.22 48.63
CA HIS A 60 -9.79 45.56 47.50
C HIS A 60 -10.00 44.38 46.53
N PRO A 61 -11.18 43.73 46.56
CA PRO A 61 -11.35 42.44 45.92
C PRO A 61 -11.21 42.52 44.40
N GLU A 62 -11.76 43.57 43.75
CA GLU A 62 -11.69 43.73 42.32
C GLU A 62 -10.25 43.97 41.82
N ALA A 63 -9.47 44.77 42.57
CA ALA A 63 -8.07 45.01 42.22
C ALA A 63 -7.22 43.74 42.32
N MET A 64 -7.41 42.92 43.38
CA MET A 64 -6.75 41.62 43.54
C MET A 64 -7.14 40.68 42.41
N HIS A 65 -8.44 40.56 42.11
CA HIS A 65 -8.95 39.71 41.08
C HIS A 65 -8.35 40.07 39.69
N LEU A 66 -8.43 41.35 39.28
CA LEU A 66 -7.95 41.80 37.99
C LEU A 66 -6.42 41.74 37.85
N LEU A 67 -5.68 42.00 38.94
CA LEU A 67 -4.23 41.80 38.98
C LEU A 67 -3.88 40.32 38.83
N GLY A 68 -4.63 39.43 39.50
CA GLY A 68 -4.48 37.98 39.38
C GLY A 68 -4.76 37.49 37.96
N VAL A 69 -5.85 37.95 37.31
CA VAL A 69 -6.17 37.63 35.92
C VAL A 69 -5.04 38.06 35.00
N LEU A 70 -4.52 39.27 35.18
CA LEU A 70 -3.40 39.78 34.38
C LEU A 70 -2.11 38.98 34.64
N GLY A 71 -1.80 38.63 35.90
CA GLY A 71 -0.67 37.76 36.23
C GLY A 71 -0.74 36.39 35.52
N SER A 72 -1.93 35.82 35.46
CA SER A 72 -2.16 34.56 34.76
C SER A 72 -1.85 34.65 33.24
N GLN A 73 -2.20 35.77 32.60
CA GLN A 73 -1.89 36.00 31.18
C GLN A 73 -0.36 36.00 30.88
N PHE A 74 0.43 36.35 31.89
CA PHE A 74 1.90 36.35 31.85
C PHE A 74 2.53 35.07 32.43
N GLY A 75 1.73 34.01 32.66
CA GLY A 75 2.22 32.74 33.17
C GLY A 75 2.52 32.70 34.67
N GLN A 76 2.15 33.75 35.46
CA GLN A 76 2.32 33.81 36.91
C GLN A 76 1.13 33.16 37.65
N HIS A 77 0.86 31.88 37.28
CA HIS A 77 -0.37 31.20 37.69
C HIS A 77 -0.49 31.01 39.21
N GLU A 78 0.60 30.70 39.95
CA GLU A 78 0.55 30.51 41.41
C GLU A 78 0.21 31.81 42.13
N GLU A 79 0.81 32.95 41.73
CA GLU A 79 0.49 34.27 42.29
C GLU A 79 -0.94 34.68 41.94
N ALA A 80 -1.37 34.37 40.69
CA ALA A 80 -2.73 34.62 40.23
C ALA A 80 -3.77 33.88 41.07
N ILE A 81 -3.55 32.58 41.34
CA ILE A 81 -4.40 31.80 42.25
C ILE A 81 -4.48 32.44 43.64
N GLY A 82 -3.33 32.82 44.18
CA GLY A 82 -3.29 33.49 45.50
C GLY A 82 -4.12 34.78 45.55
N LEU A 83 -3.93 35.66 44.55
CA LEU A 83 -4.65 36.94 44.48
C LEU A 83 -6.16 36.76 44.24
N ILE A 84 -6.55 35.86 43.34
CA ILE A 84 -7.98 35.62 43.05
C ILE A 84 -8.65 34.94 44.25
N SER A 85 -7.96 34.00 44.93
CA SER A 85 -8.48 33.39 46.16
C SER A 85 -8.72 34.41 47.27
N GLN A 86 -7.78 35.35 47.49
CA GLN A 86 -7.98 36.45 48.42
C GLN A 86 -9.14 37.37 47.99
N ALA A 87 -9.30 37.62 46.71
CA ALA A 87 -10.45 38.38 46.20
C ALA A 87 -11.79 37.67 46.52
N ILE A 88 -11.83 36.34 46.40
CA ILE A 88 -12.99 35.52 46.77
C ILE A 88 -13.25 35.56 48.26
N GLU A 89 -12.22 35.47 49.12
CA GLU A 89 -12.36 35.56 50.53
C GLU A 89 -13.00 36.91 50.96
N ASN A 90 -12.63 38.01 50.28
CA ASN A 90 -13.18 39.37 50.58
C ASN A 90 -14.56 39.60 49.93
N SER A 91 -14.88 38.85 48.81
CA SER A 91 -16.17 39.01 48.15
C SER A 91 -16.60 37.64 47.54
N PRO A 92 -17.13 36.70 48.37
CA PRO A 92 -17.36 35.33 48.00
C PRO A 92 -18.52 35.13 46.99
N ASN A 93 -19.41 36.10 46.88
CA ASN A 93 -20.60 35.99 46.01
C ASN A 93 -20.39 36.61 44.61
N GLN A 94 -19.16 36.68 44.13
CA GLN A 94 -18.84 37.19 42.80
C GLN A 94 -18.55 36.02 41.87
N PRO A 95 -19.50 35.61 40.97
CA PRO A 95 -19.33 34.41 40.15
C PRO A 95 -18.12 34.52 39.22
N VAL A 96 -17.80 35.72 38.70
CA VAL A 96 -16.66 35.96 37.83
C VAL A 96 -15.32 35.62 38.50
N TYR A 97 -15.17 35.81 39.81
CA TYR A 97 -13.93 35.49 40.52
C TYR A 97 -13.70 33.97 40.55
N HIS A 98 -14.74 33.20 40.84
CA HIS A 98 -14.69 31.74 40.82
C HIS A 98 -14.45 31.21 39.41
N CYS A 99 -15.09 31.80 38.38
CA CYS A 99 -14.88 31.43 37.01
C CYS A 99 -13.41 31.64 36.57
N ASN A 100 -12.84 32.83 36.88
CA ASN A 100 -11.45 33.14 36.55
C ASN A 100 -10.45 32.31 37.36
N LEU A 101 -10.75 31.96 38.63
CA LEU A 101 -9.95 30.99 39.37
C LEU A 101 -9.95 29.65 38.70
N GLY A 102 -11.10 29.16 38.26
CA GLY A 102 -11.23 27.93 37.49
C GLY A 102 -10.40 27.94 36.19
N ASN A 103 -10.40 29.07 35.48
CA ASN A 103 -9.59 29.23 34.26
C ASN A 103 -8.08 29.12 34.53
N VAL A 104 -7.59 29.75 35.61
CA VAL A 104 -6.18 29.69 35.98
C VAL A 104 -5.77 28.28 36.43
N LEU A 105 -6.62 27.60 37.20
CA LEU A 105 -6.41 26.24 37.66
C LEU A 105 -6.41 25.26 36.47
N HIS A 106 -7.32 25.45 35.52
CA HIS A 106 -7.37 24.67 34.28
C HIS A 106 -6.07 24.85 33.49
N ALA A 107 -5.58 26.07 33.30
CA ALA A 107 -4.32 26.37 32.62
C ALA A 107 -3.10 25.69 33.27
N GLN A 108 -3.16 25.43 34.59
CA GLN A 108 -2.14 24.67 35.32
C GLN A 108 -2.34 23.14 35.29
N GLY A 109 -3.40 22.63 34.66
CA GLY A 109 -3.74 21.20 34.67
C GLY A 109 -4.33 20.72 36.02
N LYS A 110 -4.73 21.64 36.93
CA LYS A 110 -5.40 21.34 38.23
C LYS A 110 -6.90 21.13 37.98
N PHE A 111 -7.26 20.07 37.23
CA PHE A 111 -8.62 19.87 36.70
C PHE A 111 -9.69 19.75 37.79
N GLU A 112 -9.43 19.02 38.87
CA GLU A 112 -10.42 18.84 39.93
C GLU A 112 -10.71 20.14 40.68
N GLU A 113 -9.68 20.93 40.96
CA GLU A 113 -9.82 22.24 41.58
C GLU A 113 -10.53 23.23 40.64
N ALA A 114 -10.25 23.15 39.33
CA ALA A 114 -10.94 23.94 38.32
C ALA A 114 -12.44 23.60 38.25
N LYS A 115 -12.82 22.31 38.25
CA LYS A 115 -14.22 21.88 38.32
C LYS A 115 -14.93 22.42 39.52
N GLN A 116 -14.29 22.36 40.70
CA GLN A 116 -14.86 22.92 41.94
C GLN A 116 -15.09 24.42 41.82
N SER A 117 -14.12 25.16 41.27
CA SER A 117 -14.23 26.61 41.08
C SER A 117 -15.33 26.98 40.09
N PHE A 118 -15.45 26.29 38.98
CA PHE A 118 -16.55 26.50 38.04
C PHE A 118 -17.90 26.11 38.64
N GLN A 119 -17.97 25.05 39.44
CA GLN A 119 -19.21 24.69 40.15
C GLN A 119 -19.61 25.77 41.15
N GLN A 120 -18.68 26.33 41.93
CA GLN A 120 -18.96 27.47 42.84
C GLN A 120 -19.43 28.71 42.06
N CYS A 121 -18.87 28.99 40.91
CA CYS A 121 -19.34 30.01 39.99
C CYS A 121 -20.82 29.78 39.61
N LEU A 122 -21.16 28.56 39.22
CA LEU A 122 -22.51 28.17 38.78
C LEU A 122 -23.52 28.06 39.92
N ASP A 123 -23.06 27.81 41.14
CA ASP A 123 -23.91 27.84 42.32
C ASP A 123 -24.38 29.28 42.63
N ILE A 124 -23.57 30.30 42.28
CA ILE A 124 -23.90 31.72 42.44
C ILE A 124 -24.71 32.23 41.24
N ASP A 125 -24.24 31.93 39.99
CA ASP A 125 -24.94 32.28 38.77
C ASP A 125 -25.08 31.03 37.85
N PRO A 126 -26.23 30.32 37.93
CA PRO A 126 -26.48 29.13 37.14
C PRO A 126 -26.54 29.35 35.61
N ASN A 127 -26.66 30.60 35.16
CA ASN A 127 -26.75 30.95 33.75
C ASN A 127 -25.43 31.50 33.17
N MET A 128 -24.31 31.36 33.88
CA MET A 128 -23.03 31.83 33.39
C MET A 128 -22.51 30.87 32.27
N ALA A 129 -22.77 31.25 31.03
CA ALA A 129 -22.42 30.44 29.85
C ALA A 129 -20.94 30.08 29.78
N GLU A 130 -20.05 31.04 30.11
CA GLU A 130 -18.61 30.87 30.11
C GLU A 130 -18.16 29.80 31.11
N ALA A 131 -18.75 29.76 32.31
CA ALA A 131 -18.43 28.73 33.30
C ALA A 131 -18.87 27.35 32.88
N HIS A 132 -20.04 27.19 32.22
CA HIS A 132 -20.48 25.95 31.64
C HIS A 132 -19.57 25.52 30.49
N TYR A 133 -19.18 26.44 29.60
CA TYR A 133 -18.27 26.15 28.49
C TYR A 133 -16.92 25.67 29.00
N ASN A 134 -16.29 26.41 29.94
CA ASN A 134 -14.98 26.04 30.47
C ASN A 134 -15.02 24.73 31.28
N LEU A 135 -16.11 24.47 31.99
CA LEU A 135 -16.34 23.19 32.65
C LEU A 135 -16.42 22.04 31.63
N GLY A 136 -17.07 22.26 30.49
CA GLY A 136 -17.09 21.34 29.36
C GLY A 136 -15.70 21.03 28.82
N CYS A 137 -14.85 22.06 28.64
CA CYS A 137 -13.46 21.90 28.25
C CYS A 137 -12.64 21.04 29.24
N VAL A 138 -12.88 21.21 30.55
CA VAL A 138 -12.20 20.39 31.57
C VAL A 138 -12.65 18.94 31.51
N PHE A 139 -13.96 18.66 31.35
CA PHE A 139 -14.49 17.31 31.19
C PHE A 139 -13.92 16.62 29.91
N GLU A 140 -13.85 17.37 28.82
CA GLU A 140 -13.30 16.86 27.55
C GLU A 140 -11.83 16.43 27.70
N GLN A 141 -11.00 17.27 28.36
CA GLN A 141 -9.59 16.93 28.60
C GLN A 141 -9.40 15.74 29.55
N GLN A 142 -10.38 15.43 30.39
CA GLN A 142 -10.39 14.24 31.25
C GLN A 142 -11.01 13.01 30.58
N GLY A 143 -11.54 13.14 29.34
CA GLY A 143 -12.24 12.07 28.62
C GLY A 143 -13.65 11.80 29.15
N GLU A 144 -14.23 12.71 29.97
CA GLU A 144 -15.58 12.63 30.51
C GLU A 144 -16.60 13.17 29.49
N VAL A 145 -16.77 12.43 28.37
CA VAL A 145 -17.44 12.88 27.12
C VAL A 145 -18.91 13.24 27.35
N GLU A 146 -19.64 12.47 28.18
CA GLU A 146 -21.04 12.71 28.50
C GLU A 146 -21.23 14.00 29.30
N ASP A 147 -20.36 14.23 30.28
CA ASP A 147 -20.41 15.43 31.15
C ASP A 147 -19.99 16.67 30.33
N ALA A 148 -19.02 16.55 29.44
CA ALA A 148 -18.63 17.59 28.48
C ALA A 148 -19.82 18.01 27.61
N ALA A 149 -20.51 17.06 26.97
CA ALA A 149 -21.68 17.34 26.16
C ALA A 149 -22.77 18.07 26.97
N GLN A 150 -23.04 17.62 28.20
CA GLN A 150 -24.04 18.25 29.06
C GLN A 150 -23.64 19.68 29.44
N ALA A 151 -22.38 19.90 29.74
CA ALA A 151 -21.86 21.22 30.06
C ALA A 151 -21.96 22.19 28.86
N TYR A 152 -21.58 21.74 27.66
CA TYR A 152 -21.73 22.53 26.45
C TYR A 152 -23.21 22.79 26.09
N HIS A 153 -24.11 21.83 26.28
CA HIS A 153 -25.56 22.08 26.16
C HIS A 153 -26.05 23.18 27.08
N LYS A 154 -25.58 23.21 28.32
CA LYS A 154 -25.94 24.29 29.28
C LYS A 154 -25.33 25.62 28.83
N ALA A 155 -24.10 25.62 28.32
CA ALA A 155 -23.44 26.81 27.79
C ALA A 155 -24.24 27.43 26.63
N VAL A 156 -24.66 26.65 25.65
CA VAL A 156 -25.45 27.13 24.50
C VAL A 156 -26.89 27.52 24.92
N ALA A 157 -27.44 26.87 25.93
CA ALA A 157 -28.74 27.26 26.49
C ALA A 157 -28.67 28.62 27.20
N ALA A 158 -27.59 28.88 27.96
CA ALA A 158 -27.34 30.14 28.67
C ALA A 158 -26.97 31.29 27.71
N ASN A 159 -26.16 30.97 26.68
CA ASN A 159 -25.80 31.92 25.61
C ASN A 159 -25.92 31.27 24.25
N PRO A 160 -27.07 31.39 23.58
CA PRO A 160 -27.30 30.82 22.26
C PRO A 160 -26.38 31.36 21.13
N LYS A 161 -25.62 32.44 21.41
CA LYS A 161 -24.65 33.03 20.46
C LYS A 161 -23.20 32.64 20.74
N HIS A 162 -22.95 31.71 21.65
CA HIS A 162 -21.61 31.27 21.96
C HIS A 162 -21.06 30.28 20.91
N VAL A 163 -20.36 30.82 19.92
CA VAL A 163 -19.84 30.04 18.77
C VAL A 163 -19.00 28.85 19.21
N GLY A 164 -17.99 29.06 20.08
CA GLY A 164 -17.11 27.99 20.57
C GLY A 164 -17.86 26.86 21.26
N ALA A 165 -18.93 27.21 22.06
CA ALA A 165 -19.72 26.17 22.72
C ALA A 165 -20.53 25.31 21.70
N HIS A 166 -21.02 25.89 20.61
CA HIS A 166 -21.67 25.13 19.55
C HIS A 166 -20.67 24.23 18.79
N ILE A 167 -19.45 24.70 18.55
CA ILE A 167 -18.40 23.87 17.86
C ILE A 167 -18.02 22.71 18.77
N ASN A 168 -17.66 22.96 20.05
CA ASN A 168 -17.23 21.89 20.94
C ASN A 168 -18.37 20.92 21.26
N LEU A 169 -19.62 21.39 21.33
CA LEU A 169 -20.79 20.51 21.39
C LEU A 169 -20.87 19.60 20.16
N GLY A 170 -20.69 20.17 18.97
CA GLY A 170 -20.64 19.41 17.72
C GLY A 170 -19.55 18.36 17.72
N ASN A 171 -18.31 18.72 18.11
CA ASN A 171 -17.18 17.80 18.21
C ASN A 171 -17.47 16.64 19.16
N THR A 172 -18.03 16.97 20.35
CA THR A 172 -18.37 15.96 21.36
C THR A 172 -19.49 15.03 20.89
N LEU A 173 -20.52 15.55 20.22
CA LEU A 173 -21.62 14.76 19.64
C LEU A 173 -21.14 13.88 18.49
N GLN A 174 -20.23 14.38 17.65
CA GLN A 174 -19.60 13.59 16.59
C GLN A 174 -18.82 12.41 17.19
N GLY A 175 -18.03 12.64 18.25
CA GLY A 175 -17.33 11.58 18.97
C GLY A 175 -18.26 10.52 19.59
N GLN A 176 -19.51 10.90 19.91
CA GLN A 176 -20.58 10.00 20.36
C GLN A 176 -21.36 9.35 19.20
N SER A 177 -20.97 9.57 17.95
CA SER A 177 -21.68 9.11 16.74
C SER A 177 -23.11 9.67 16.60
N LYS A 178 -23.42 10.80 17.26
CA LYS A 178 -24.68 11.54 17.14
C LYS A 178 -24.59 12.58 16.02
N LEU A 179 -24.43 12.07 14.80
CA LEU A 179 -24.02 12.88 13.64
C LEU A 179 -25.03 13.98 13.28
N GLU A 180 -26.34 13.71 13.34
CA GLU A 180 -27.39 14.68 13.02
C GLU A 180 -27.40 15.84 14.02
N GLU A 181 -27.17 15.55 15.31
CA GLU A 181 -27.10 16.58 16.35
C GLU A 181 -25.83 17.42 16.20
N ALA A 182 -24.70 16.79 15.83
CA ALA A 182 -23.47 17.47 15.52
C ALA A 182 -23.60 18.45 14.34
N ILE A 183 -24.24 18.02 13.24
CA ILE A 183 -24.57 18.89 12.08
C ILE A 183 -25.34 20.12 12.55
N GLN A 184 -26.39 19.94 13.36
CA GLN A 184 -27.17 21.07 13.87
C GLN A 184 -26.35 22.04 14.71
N ALA A 185 -25.44 21.53 15.53
CA ALA A 185 -24.54 22.35 16.36
C ALA A 185 -23.59 23.18 15.48
N TYR A 186 -22.93 22.56 14.49
CA TYR A 186 -22.06 23.27 13.55
C TYR A 186 -22.82 24.30 12.70
N GLN A 187 -24.00 23.94 12.18
CA GLN A 187 -24.85 24.88 11.44
C GLN A 187 -25.27 26.08 12.27
N ARG A 188 -25.49 25.90 13.60
CA ARG A 188 -25.77 27.02 14.50
C ARG A 188 -24.53 27.89 14.69
N ALA A 189 -23.35 27.31 14.87
CA ALA A 189 -22.09 28.04 14.91
C ALA A 189 -21.89 28.91 13.67
N ILE A 190 -22.07 28.32 12.49
CA ILE A 190 -21.99 29.00 11.18
C ILE A 190 -23.07 30.09 11.05
N GLY A 191 -24.28 29.85 11.54
CA GLY A 191 -25.37 30.82 11.52
C GLY A 191 -25.10 32.06 12.40
N ILE A 192 -24.26 31.90 13.45
CA ILE A 192 -23.85 32.99 14.35
C ILE A 192 -22.66 33.73 13.75
N ASP A 193 -21.62 33.00 13.34
CA ASP A 193 -20.44 33.54 12.66
C ASP A 193 -20.16 32.72 11.38
N PRO A 194 -20.56 33.24 10.21
CA PRO A 194 -20.31 32.59 8.93
C PRO A 194 -18.83 32.47 8.54
N ASN A 195 -17.92 33.16 9.25
CA ASN A 195 -16.49 33.18 8.90
C ASN A 195 -15.67 32.16 9.71
N VAL A 196 -16.31 31.37 10.56
CA VAL A 196 -15.61 30.37 11.37
C VAL A 196 -15.27 29.13 10.51
N ALA A 197 -14.05 29.09 9.97
CA ALA A 197 -13.59 28.02 9.08
C ALA A 197 -13.64 26.64 9.73
N GLU A 198 -13.37 26.55 11.03
CA GLU A 198 -13.40 25.30 11.80
C GLU A 198 -14.78 24.62 11.80
N ALA A 199 -15.85 25.40 11.95
CA ALA A 199 -17.20 24.84 11.92
C ALA A 199 -17.58 24.28 10.54
N HIS A 200 -17.14 24.93 9.46
CA HIS A 200 -17.32 24.42 8.09
C HIS A 200 -16.51 23.15 7.86
N TYR A 201 -15.26 23.11 8.31
CA TYR A 201 -14.40 21.92 8.23
C TYR A 201 -15.01 20.72 8.96
N ASN A 202 -15.40 20.91 10.22
CA ASN A 202 -15.99 19.86 11.05
C ASN A 202 -17.33 19.36 10.48
N LEU A 203 -18.13 20.27 9.91
CA LEU A 203 -19.35 19.91 9.18
C LEU A 203 -19.03 19.03 7.97
N GLY A 204 -17.98 19.35 7.21
CA GLY A 204 -17.48 18.54 6.11
C GLY A 204 -17.08 17.13 6.55
N CYS A 205 -16.36 17.01 7.67
CA CYS A 205 -15.99 15.70 8.24
C CYS A 205 -17.22 14.86 8.62
N VAL A 206 -18.29 15.46 9.13
CA VAL A 206 -19.51 14.73 9.47
C VAL A 206 -20.25 14.29 8.22
N PHE A 207 -20.34 15.13 7.19
CA PHE A 207 -20.92 14.75 5.89
C PHE A 207 -20.16 13.60 5.22
N GLU A 208 -18.84 13.62 5.28
CA GLU A 208 -17.99 12.51 4.79
C GLU A 208 -18.28 11.21 5.54
N GLN A 209 -18.41 11.26 6.89
CA GLN A 209 -18.79 10.10 7.71
C GLN A 209 -20.19 9.53 7.36
N GLN A 210 -21.08 10.37 6.83
CA GLN A 210 -22.42 9.97 6.37
C GLN A 210 -22.47 9.60 4.87
N ASP A 211 -21.33 9.54 4.21
CA ASP A 211 -21.23 9.32 2.75
C ASP A 211 -21.96 10.39 1.90
N GLN A 212 -22.15 11.59 2.48
CA GLN A 212 -22.75 12.75 1.81
C GLN A 212 -21.65 13.56 1.11
N ILE A 213 -21.06 12.98 0.10
CA ILE A 213 -19.81 13.48 -0.52
C ILE A 213 -19.97 14.90 -1.10
N SER A 214 -21.09 15.19 -1.77
CA SER A 214 -21.32 16.53 -2.33
C SER A 214 -21.39 17.63 -1.28
N ASP A 215 -22.05 17.33 -0.15
CA ASP A 215 -22.17 18.28 0.98
C ASP A 215 -20.83 18.46 1.70
N ALA A 216 -20.03 17.39 1.80
CA ALA A 216 -18.67 17.42 2.34
C ALA A 216 -17.75 18.33 1.50
N VAL A 217 -17.77 18.18 0.16
CA VAL A 217 -16.99 19.03 -0.76
C VAL A 217 -17.36 20.50 -0.58
N GLU A 218 -18.67 20.84 -0.55
CA GLU A 218 -19.13 22.22 -0.35
C GLU A 218 -18.65 22.76 1.02
N ALA A 219 -18.75 21.97 2.07
CA ALA A 219 -18.34 22.36 3.40
C ALA A 219 -16.82 22.60 3.50
N TYR A 220 -15.98 21.70 2.94
CA TYR A 220 -14.53 21.90 2.89
C TYR A 220 -14.14 23.13 2.04
N GLN A 221 -14.78 23.33 0.88
CA GLN A 221 -14.56 24.53 0.07
C GLN A 221 -14.91 25.80 0.85
N ASN A 222 -16.02 25.79 1.57
CA ASN A 222 -16.43 26.87 2.45
C ASN A 222 -15.41 27.16 3.57
N ALA A 223 -14.78 26.13 4.13
CA ALA A 223 -13.71 26.26 5.12
C ALA A 223 -12.45 26.91 4.50
N ILE A 224 -12.06 26.45 3.31
CA ILE A 224 -10.90 26.96 2.55
C ILE A 224 -11.10 28.42 2.11
N ASP A 225 -12.29 28.79 1.67
CA ASP A 225 -12.59 30.18 1.26
C ASP A 225 -12.42 31.16 2.42
N ARG A 226 -12.63 30.71 3.67
CA ARG A 226 -12.48 31.52 4.87
C ARG A 226 -11.07 31.48 5.45
N LYS A 227 -10.41 30.34 5.30
CA LYS A 227 -9.01 30.12 5.73
C LYS A 227 -8.26 29.41 4.61
N PRO A 228 -7.67 30.17 3.66
CA PRO A 228 -6.99 29.60 2.48
C PRO A 228 -5.78 28.71 2.78
N ASP A 229 -5.23 28.80 3.98
CA ASP A 229 -4.13 28.00 4.50
C ASP A 229 -4.58 26.84 5.40
N TYR A 230 -5.84 26.42 5.29
CA TYR A 230 -6.39 25.32 6.10
C TYR A 230 -6.00 23.97 5.51
N ILE A 231 -4.79 23.49 5.88
CA ILE A 231 -4.17 22.28 5.32
C ILE A 231 -5.06 21.05 5.46
N GLU A 232 -5.72 20.86 6.62
CA GLU A 232 -6.58 19.73 6.87
C GLU A 232 -7.81 19.69 5.92
N ALA A 233 -8.43 20.85 5.70
CA ALA A 233 -9.55 20.96 4.77
C ALA A 233 -9.13 20.73 3.31
N LEU A 234 -7.97 21.26 2.92
CA LEU A 234 -7.39 21.03 1.59
C LEU A 234 -7.08 19.55 1.39
N ASN A 235 -6.45 18.89 2.36
CA ASN A 235 -6.13 17.45 2.24
C ASN A 235 -7.39 16.60 2.12
N ASN A 236 -8.42 16.84 2.93
CA ASN A 236 -9.67 16.09 2.85
C ASN A 236 -10.39 16.33 1.51
N LEU A 237 -10.42 17.55 1.02
CA LEU A 237 -10.96 17.87 -0.30
C LEU A 237 -10.18 17.14 -1.41
N GLY A 238 -8.84 17.15 -1.35
CA GLY A 238 -7.98 16.42 -2.28
C GLY A 238 -8.21 14.90 -2.22
N ASN A 239 -8.41 14.34 -1.02
CA ASN A 239 -8.72 12.93 -0.82
C ASN A 239 -10.07 12.56 -1.49
N ILE A 240 -11.10 13.39 -1.34
CA ILE A 240 -12.39 13.17 -1.99
C ILE A 240 -12.24 13.18 -3.51
N HIS A 241 -11.60 14.19 -4.11
CA HIS A 241 -11.38 14.23 -5.54
C HIS A 241 -10.61 13.02 -6.05
N ARG A 242 -9.58 12.58 -5.32
CA ARG A 242 -8.80 11.38 -5.66
C ARG A 242 -9.66 10.10 -5.66
N VAL A 243 -10.57 9.95 -4.69
CA VAL A 243 -11.49 8.79 -4.60
C VAL A 243 -12.53 8.82 -5.72
N LEU A 244 -13.03 10.00 -6.07
CA LEU A 244 -13.95 10.18 -7.20
C LEU A 244 -13.30 9.98 -8.57
N GLY A 245 -11.96 9.95 -8.63
CA GLY A 245 -11.23 9.84 -9.88
C GLY A 245 -10.91 11.19 -10.56
N ASP A 246 -11.27 12.30 -9.95
CA ASP A 246 -10.98 13.66 -10.40
C ASP A 246 -9.52 14.00 -10.09
N LEU A 247 -8.59 13.33 -10.79
CA LEU A 247 -7.17 13.33 -10.43
C LEU A 247 -6.49 14.70 -10.67
N ASP A 248 -6.97 15.46 -11.63
CA ASP A 248 -6.42 16.80 -11.92
C ASP A 248 -6.80 17.79 -10.82
N GLU A 249 -8.03 17.78 -10.36
CA GLU A 249 -8.54 18.57 -9.23
C GLU A 249 -7.83 18.20 -7.95
N ALA A 250 -7.70 16.89 -7.66
CA ALA A 250 -6.95 16.40 -6.51
C ALA A 250 -5.50 16.89 -6.53
N THR A 251 -4.83 16.81 -7.69
CA THR A 251 -3.45 17.28 -7.87
C THR A 251 -3.32 18.78 -7.59
N GLN A 252 -4.25 19.58 -8.10
CA GLN A 252 -4.24 21.03 -7.88
C GLN A 252 -4.38 21.37 -6.39
N VAL A 253 -5.31 20.73 -5.70
CA VAL A 253 -5.55 20.95 -4.26
C VAL A 253 -4.32 20.53 -3.44
N TYR A 254 -3.74 19.37 -3.72
CA TYR A 254 -2.52 18.91 -3.03
C TYR A 254 -1.30 19.81 -3.32
N GLN A 255 -1.16 20.34 -4.53
CA GLN A 255 -0.11 21.32 -4.82
C GLN A 255 -0.30 22.62 -4.03
N GLN A 256 -1.55 23.03 -3.77
CA GLN A 256 -1.82 24.16 -2.90
C GLN A 256 -1.34 23.86 -1.47
N VAL A 257 -1.60 22.66 -0.93
CA VAL A 257 -1.05 22.25 0.38
C VAL A 257 0.46 22.36 0.40
N LEU A 258 1.17 21.83 -0.61
CA LEU A 258 2.63 21.87 -0.67
C LEU A 258 3.19 23.29 -0.86
N SER A 259 2.41 24.21 -1.43
CA SER A 259 2.80 25.63 -1.50
C SER A 259 2.77 26.33 -0.15
N ILE A 260 1.91 25.87 0.78
CA ILE A 260 1.79 26.37 2.16
C ILE A 260 2.83 25.67 3.05
N SER A 261 2.89 24.34 2.97
CA SER A 261 3.82 23.51 3.73
C SER A 261 4.42 22.42 2.81
N PRO A 262 5.69 22.57 2.38
CA PRO A 262 6.32 21.70 1.40
C PRO A 262 6.53 20.24 1.82
N ASP A 263 6.49 19.97 3.14
CA ASP A 263 6.85 18.67 3.73
C ASP A 263 5.67 17.99 4.41
N VAL A 264 4.44 18.19 3.89
CA VAL A 264 3.27 17.44 4.36
C VAL A 264 3.32 16.03 3.76
N GLY A 265 3.75 15.08 4.57
CA GLY A 265 4.05 13.72 4.12
C GLY A 265 2.86 12.98 3.53
N GLU A 266 1.66 13.14 4.10
CA GLU A 266 0.43 12.54 3.56
C GLU A 266 0.08 13.08 2.18
N THR A 267 0.20 14.41 1.97
CA THR A 267 -0.02 15.05 0.67
C THR A 267 0.97 14.55 -0.36
N LEU A 268 2.26 14.44 0.01
CA LEU A 268 3.31 13.87 -0.85
C LEU A 268 3.00 12.42 -1.23
N TYR A 269 2.57 11.60 -0.27
CA TYR A 269 2.14 10.22 -0.55
C TYR A 269 0.98 10.18 -1.55
N ASN A 270 -0.06 10.99 -1.34
CA ASN A 270 -1.23 11.01 -2.21
C ASN A 270 -0.91 11.49 -3.63
N LEU A 271 -0.04 12.48 -3.78
CA LEU A 271 0.49 12.87 -5.10
C LEU A 271 1.28 11.73 -5.75
N GLY A 272 2.10 11.02 -4.98
CA GLY A 272 2.79 9.83 -5.46
C GLY A 272 1.83 8.76 -6.00
N VAL A 273 0.71 8.52 -5.32
CA VAL A 273 -0.34 7.60 -5.77
C VAL A 273 -0.99 8.07 -7.08
N ILE A 274 -1.26 9.37 -7.22
CA ILE A 274 -1.84 9.94 -8.45
C ILE A 274 -0.87 9.79 -9.62
N GLU A 275 0.39 10.21 -9.45
CA GLU A 275 1.40 10.13 -10.50
C GLU A 275 1.66 8.67 -10.92
N HIS A 276 1.60 7.73 -9.96
CA HIS A 276 1.69 6.31 -10.26
C HIS A 276 0.52 5.83 -11.13
N LYS A 277 -0.73 6.18 -10.76
CA LYS A 277 -1.93 5.85 -11.56
C LYS A 277 -1.88 6.44 -12.98
N GLN A 278 -1.25 7.59 -13.15
CA GLN A 278 -1.06 8.24 -14.45
C GLN A 278 0.17 7.70 -15.22
N GLY A 279 0.85 6.66 -14.72
CA GLY A 279 2.03 6.07 -15.36
C GLY A 279 3.31 6.91 -15.24
N GLN A 280 3.30 7.99 -14.45
CA GLN A 280 4.44 8.89 -14.25
C GLN A 280 5.37 8.35 -13.15
N MET A 281 5.93 7.15 -13.37
CA MET A 281 6.69 6.40 -12.36
C MET A 281 7.85 7.21 -11.74
N GLY A 282 8.55 8.03 -12.53
CA GLY A 282 9.66 8.84 -12.03
C GLY A 282 9.24 9.85 -10.98
N LYS A 283 8.13 10.56 -11.22
CA LYS A 283 7.57 11.50 -10.26
C LYS A 283 6.98 10.82 -9.03
N ALA A 284 6.32 9.66 -9.23
CA ALA A 284 5.78 8.89 -8.13
C ALA A 284 6.89 8.48 -7.15
N VAL A 285 8.03 7.99 -7.65
CA VAL A 285 9.20 7.66 -6.83
C VAL A 285 9.70 8.88 -6.07
N GLU A 286 9.83 10.05 -6.74
CA GLU A 286 10.25 11.30 -6.08
C GLU A 286 9.32 11.69 -4.94
N TYR A 287 8.01 11.66 -5.17
CA TYR A 287 7.01 12.00 -4.15
C TYR A 287 7.03 11.02 -2.97
N TYR A 288 7.13 9.71 -3.21
CA TYR A 288 7.22 8.73 -2.12
C TYR A 288 8.51 8.89 -1.31
N GLN A 289 9.65 9.15 -1.95
CA GLN A 289 10.92 9.42 -1.25
C GLN A 289 10.81 10.67 -0.38
N ARG A 290 10.21 11.74 -0.88
CA ARG A 290 9.96 12.95 -0.10
C ARG A 290 9.01 12.71 1.07
N ALA A 291 7.95 11.90 0.88
CA ALA A 291 7.03 11.53 1.95
C ALA A 291 7.77 10.79 3.08
N ILE A 292 8.67 9.85 2.75
CA ILE A 292 9.51 9.16 3.73
C ILE A 292 10.44 10.15 4.47
N GLN A 293 11.08 11.06 3.73
CA GLN A 293 11.95 12.09 4.32
C GLN A 293 11.17 13.05 5.26
N ALA A 294 9.90 13.30 4.95
CA ALA A 294 8.99 14.09 5.80
C ALA A 294 8.54 13.35 7.07
N GLY A 295 9.03 12.12 7.29
CA GLY A 295 8.77 11.36 8.52
C GLY A 295 7.46 10.57 8.52
N VAL A 296 6.91 10.24 7.35
CA VAL A 296 5.75 9.38 7.25
C VAL A 296 6.10 7.98 7.74
N SER A 297 5.41 7.52 8.78
CA SER A 297 5.68 6.25 9.47
C SER A 297 4.79 5.09 9.05
N PHE A 298 3.88 5.27 8.09
CA PHE A 298 3.04 4.17 7.63
C PHE A 298 3.72 3.37 6.51
N THR A 299 3.65 2.03 6.62
CA THR A 299 4.35 1.09 5.72
C THR A 299 3.88 1.18 4.26
N LYS A 300 2.66 1.66 4.02
CA LYS A 300 2.08 1.81 2.66
C LYS A 300 2.96 2.61 1.70
N VAL A 301 3.63 3.67 2.18
CA VAL A 301 4.54 4.49 1.35
C VAL A 301 5.74 3.67 0.89
N HIS A 302 6.34 2.93 1.82
CA HIS A 302 7.50 2.08 1.53
C HIS A 302 7.10 0.94 0.59
N ARG A 303 5.92 0.33 0.82
CA ARG A 303 5.39 -0.72 -0.04
C ARG A 303 5.20 -0.25 -1.48
N ASN A 304 4.57 0.91 -1.67
CA ASN A 304 4.37 1.47 -3.00
C ASN A 304 5.70 1.86 -3.67
N LEU A 305 6.63 2.43 -2.92
CA LEU A 305 7.98 2.73 -3.44
C LEU A 305 8.74 1.45 -3.81
N GLY A 306 8.72 0.43 -2.94
CA GLY A 306 9.34 -0.86 -3.21
C GLY A 306 8.77 -1.54 -4.45
N TYR A 307 7.46 -1.47 -4.64
CA TYR A 307 6.80 -1.95 -5.85
C TYR A 307 7.29 -1.20 -7.11
N LEU A 308 7.30 0.14 -7.11
CA LEU A 308 7.79 0.93 -8.24
C LEU A 308 9.28 0.69 -8.56
N LEU A 309 10.11 0.52 -7.53
CA LEU A 309 11.52 0.19 -7.72
C LEU A 309 11.68 -1.21 -8.34
N LYS A 310 10.84 -2.18 -7.96
CA LYS A 310 10.76 -3.49 -8.63
C LYS A 310 10.39 -3.33 -10.10
N GLU A 311 9.36 -2.50 -10.41
CA GLU A 311 8.95 -2.20 -11.79
C GLU A 311 10.08 -1.60 -12.63
N ARG A 312 10.91 -0.78 -12.02
CA ARG A 312 12.09 -0.20 -12.66
C ARG A 312 13.29 -1.14 -12.69
N GLN A 313 13.12 -2.38 -12.20
CA GLN A 313 14.18 -3.39 -12.05
C GLN A 313 15.32 -2.94 -11.11
N GLU A 314 15.10 -1.97 -10.26
CA GLU A 314 16.01 -1.49 -9.21
C GLU A 314 15.87 -2.38 -7.95
N LEU A 315 16.15 -3.69 -8.13
CA LEU A 315 15.80 -4.72 -7.14
C LEU A 315 16.55 -4.56 -5.80
N ASN A 316 17.80 -4.06 -5.83
CA ASN A 316 18.57 -3.87 -4.60
C ASN A 316 17.99 -2.77 -3.73
N GLU A 317 17.57 -1.67 -4.35
CA GLU A 317 16.91 -0.55 -3.69
C GLU A 317 15.53 -0.99 -3.17
N ALA A 318 14.77 -1.76 -3.95
CA ALA A 318 13.48 -2.30 -3.52
C ALA A 318 13.61 -3.15 -2.24
N VAL A 319 14.60 -4.05 -2.18
CA VAL A 319 14.88 -4.85 -0.95
C VAL A 319 15.19 -3.96 0.25
N GLN A 320 15.98 -2.90 0.07
CA GLN A 320 16.29 -1.98 1.17
C GLN A 320 15.05 -1.24 1.67
N ILE A 321 14.18 -0.79 0.77
CA ILE A 321 12.94 -0.09 1.12
C ILE A 321 11.97 -1.03 1.86
N TYR A 322 11.80 -2.27 1.40
CA TYR A 322 10.96 -3.24 2.10
C TYR A 322 11.52 -3.59 3.49
N ARG A 323 12.82 -3.79 3.63
CA ARG A 323 13.46 -4.03 4.94
C ARG A 323 13.27 -2.84 5.89
N HIS A 324 13.40 -1.62 5.38
CA HIS A 324 13.11 -0.43 6.19
C HIS A 324 11.64 -0.35 6.62
N ALA A 325 10.70 -0.79 5.77
CA ALA A 325 9.29 -0.90 6.15
C ALA A 325 9.09 -1.91 7.29
N LEU A 326 9.80 -3.05 7.26
CA LEU A 326 9.76 -4.05 8.34
C LEU A 326 10.43 -3.59 9.64
N ASP A 327 11.36 -2.62 9.59
CA ASP A 327 11.85 -1.94 10.79
C ASP A 327 10.76 -1.09 11.47
N ILE A 328 9.77 -0.61 10.70
CA ILE A 328 8.62 0.16 11.20
C ILE A 328 7.52 -0.76 11.74
N ASP A 329 7.12 -1.74 10.93
CA ASP A 329 6.16 -2.79 11.29
C ASP A 329 6.67 -4.16 10.87
N PRO A 330 7.26 -4.91 11.82
CA PRO A 330 7.81 -6.24 11.55
C PRO A 330 6.76 -7.32 11.20
N ASN A 331 5.48 -7.01 11.31
CA ASN A 331 4.40 -7.97 11.08
C ASN A 331 3.47 -7.58 9.92
N ASP A 332 3.87 -6.62 9.07
CA ASP A 332 3.09 -6.25 7.88
C ASP A 332 3.22 -7.32 6.79
N PRO A 333 2.19 -8.18 6.56
CA PRO A 333 2.28 -9.29 5.63
C PRO A 333 2.44 -8.84 4.18
N GLU A 334 1.90 -7.68 3.82
CA GLU A 334 1.98 -7.14 2.46
C GLU A 334 3.41 -6.65 2.14
N VAL A 335 4.13 -6.17 3.15
CA VAL A 335 5.55 -5.80 3.01
C VAL A 335 6.41 -7.06 2.87
N HIS A 336 6.17 -8.09 3.67
CA HIS A 336 6.84 -9.39 3.54
C HIS A 336 6.63 -10.02 2.16
N MET A 337 5.40 -10.01 1.65
CA MET A 337 5.07 -10.51 0.31
C MET A 337 5.76 -9.69 -0.80
N GLY A 338 5.82 -8.37 -0.62
CA GLY A 338 6.58 -7.49 -1.52
C GLY A 338 8.06 -7.84 -1.54
N LEU A 339 8.67 -8.01 -0.37
CA LEU A 339 10.06 -8.42 -0.21
C LEU A 339 10.30 -9.80 -0.83
N ALA A 340 9.45 -10.79 -0.53
CA ALA A 340 9.51 -12.13 -1.10
C ALA A 340 9.55 -12.09 -2.63
N SER A 341 8.64 -11.31 -3.23
CA SER A 341 8.56 -11.21 -4.70
C SER A 341 9.83 -10.66 -5.34
N VAL A 342 10.51 -9.71 -4.68
CA VAL A 342 11.76 -9.12 -5.18
C VAL A 342 12.94 -10.07 -4.95
N LEU A 343 13.00 -10.73 -3.80
CA LEU A 343 14.07 -11.70 -3.48
C LEU A 343 14.02 -12.90 -4.44
N LEU A 344 12.83 -13.48 -4.64
CA LEU A 344 12.64 -14.59 -5.58
C LEU A 344 12.96 -14.17 -7.01
N LEU A 345 12.53 -12.98 -7.44
CA LEU A 345 12.84 -12.44 -8.78
C LEU A 345 14.36 -12.25 -8.98
N ARG A 346 15.09 -11.89 -7.91
CA ARG A 346 16.54 -11.71 -7.90
C ARG A 346 17.30 -13.03 -7.82
N GLY A 347 16.61 -14.11 -7.39
CA GLY A 347 17.20 -15.44 -7.20
C GLY A 347 17.73 -15.70 -5.79
N ASP A 348 17.40 -14.85 -4.82
CA ASP A 348 17.71 -15.05 -3.40
C ASP A 348 16.66 -15.95 -2.75
N PHE A 349 16.62 -17.20 -3.16
CA PHE A 349 15.55 -18.13 -2.86
C PHE A 349 15.44 -18.49 -1.39
N GLU A 350 16.54 -18.62 -0.65
CA GLU A 350 16.52 -19.00 0.78
C GLU A 350 15.70 -18.00 1.59
N GLU A 351 16.02 -16.71 1.52
CA GLU A 351 15.29 -15.66 2.21
C GLU A 351 13.91 -15.45 1.55
N GLY A 352 13.85 -15.47 0.22
CA GLY A 352 12.61 -15.25 -0.53
C GLY A 352 11.50 -16.24 -0.19
N TRP A 353 11.83 -17.53 0.02
CA TRP A 353 10.85 -18.54 0.43
C TRP A 353 10.40 -18.37 1.88
N GLU A 354 11.27 -17.93 2.78
CA GLU A 354 10.87 -17.63 4.17
C GLU A 354 9.89 -16.45 4.21
N GLU A 355 10.20 -15.39 3.46
CA GLU A 355 9.32 -14.23 3.36
C GLU A 355 7.98 -14.56 2.67
N TYR A 356 7.96 -15.51 1.73
CA TYR A 356 6.76 -15.92 1.02
C TYR A 356 5.74 -16.66 1.91
N GLU A 357 6.14 -17.18 3.06
CA GLU A 357 5.22 -17.83 4.02
C GLU A 357 4.26 -16.83 4.68
N TRP A 358 4.58 -15.53 4.70
CA TRP A 358 3.70 -14.50 5.20
C TRP A 358 2.40 -14.33 4.38
N ARG A 359 2.31 -14.99 3.22
CA ARG A 359 1.08 -15.01 2.43
C ARG A 359 -0.14 -15.48 3.21
N TRP A 360 0.06 -16.33 4.22
CA TRP A 360 -1.01 -16.84 5.08
C TRP A 360 -1.58 -15.83 6.07
N GLU A 361 -0.93 -14.71 6.25
CA GLU A 361 -1.38 -13.59 7.08
C GLU A 361 -1.91 -12.42 6.23
N SER A 362 -1.79 -12.50 4.88
CA SER A 362 -2.31 -11.47 3.98
C SER A 362 -3.84 -11.54 3.87
N GLU A 363 -4.49 -10.39 3.74
CA GLU A 363 -5.95 -10.31 3.63
C GLU A 363 -6.51 -11.13 2.46
N SER A 364 -5.76 -11.23 1.36
CA SER A 364 -6.16 -11.96 0.16
C SER A 364 -6.20 -13.48 0.34
N LEU A 365 -5.37 -14.04 1.20
CA LEU A 365 -5.27 -15.50 1.40
C LEU A 365 -5.83 -15.99 2.74
N LEU A 366 -6.09 -15.11 3.68
CA LEU A 366 -6.77 -15.43 4.94
C LEU A 366 -8.04 -16.29 4.75
N PRO A 367 -8.92 -16.02 3.77
CA PRO A 367 -10.10 -16.85 3.53
C PRO A 367 -9.80 -18.28 3.10
N PHE A 368 -8.60 -18.55 2.58
CA PHE A 368 -8.16 -19.88 2.14
C PHE A 368 -7.35 -20.63 3.21
N LYS A 369 -7.01 -19.95 4.31
CA LYS A 369 -6.32 -20.56 5.45
C LYS A 369 -7.25 -21.58 6.12
N ARG A 370 -6.77 -22.81 6.24
CA ARG A 370 -7.55 -23.93 6.77
C ARG A 370 -6.88 -24.49 8.02
N ASP A 371 -7.70 -24.89 8.98
CA ASP A 371 -7.24 -25.58 10.17
C ASP A 371 -7.15 -27.08 9.89
N PHE A 372 -5.93 -27.60 9.84
CA PHE A 372 -5.67 -29.03 9.75
C PHE A 372 -5.42 -29.61 11.14
N ILE A 373 -5.94 -30.82 11.40
CA ILE A 373 -5.81 -31.48 12.70
C ILE A 373 -4.38 -31.96 12.93
N GLN A 374 -3.72 -32.43 11.86
CA GLN A 374 -2.38 -32.97 11.93
C GLN A 374 -1.33 -31.85 11.81
N PRO A 375 -0.11 -32.03 12.31
CA PRO A 375 0.90 -30.98 12.28
C PRO A 375 1.38 -30.67 10.86
N PHE A 376 1.77 -29.41 10.68
CA PHE A 376 2.48 -28.97 9.50
C PHE A 376 3.83 -29.70 9.38
N TRP A 377 4.18 -30.17 8.17
CA TRP A 377 5.46 -30.80 7.92
C TRP A 377 6.61 -29.80 7.99
N ASP A 378 7.68 -30.13 8.70
CA ASP A 378 8.84 -29.28 8.93
C ASP A 378 10.01 -29.53 7.97
N GLY A 379 9.81 -30.34 6.91
CA GLY A 379 10.87 -30.74 5.97
C GLY A 379 11.73 -31.93 6.44
N SER A 380 11.47 -32.48 7.61
CA SER A 380 12.20 -33.66 8.14
C SER A 380 11.86 -34.93 7.34
N PRO A 381 12.76 -35.95 7.32
CA PRO A 381 12.51 -37.19 6.61
C PRO A 381 11.20 -37.89 7.07
N LEU A 382 10.34 -38.20 6.12
CA LEU A 382 8.99 -38.72 6.38
C LEU A 382 8.98 -40.22 6.74
N GLY A 383 9.97 -40.98 6.33
CA GLY A 383 10.00 -42.44 6.60
C GLY A 383 8.86 -43.18 5.91
N ASP A 384 7.97 -43.79 6.70
CA ASP A 384 6.76 -44.51 6.27
C ASP A 384 5.46 -43.75 6.54
N LYS A 385 5.58 -42.44 6.81
CA LYS A 385 4.42 -41.56 7.08
C LYS A 385 3.59 -41.29 5.83
N THR A 386 2.36 -40.90 6.06
CA THR A 386 1.46 -40.35 5.07
C THR A 386 1.48 -38.81 5.14
N ILE A 387 1.80 -38.15 4.04
CA ILE A 387 1.73 -36.68 3.91
C ILE A 387 0.55 -36.28 3.05
N LEU A 388 -0.21 -35.28 3.52
CA LEU A 388 -1.22 -34.58 2.73
C LEU A 388 -0.59 -33.31 2.13
N LEU A 389 -0.43 -33.30 0.81
CA LEU A 389 -0.10 -32.09 0.07
C LEU A 389 -1.41 -31.43 -0.38
N HIS A 390 -1.54 -30.13 -0.22
CA HIS A 390 -2.76 -29.45 -0.62
C HIS A 390 -2.48 -28.23 -1.49
N ALA A 391 -3.26 -28.08 -2.57
CA ALA A 391 -3.24 -26.90 -3.42
C ALA A 391 -3.93 -25.73 -2.72
N GLU A 392 -3.40 -24.53 -2.86
CA GLU A 392 -3.87 -23.34 -2.15
C GLU A 392 -4.31 -22.20 -3.09
N GLN A 393 -3.61 -21.98 -4.18
CA GLN A 393 -3.82 -20.88 -5.10
C GLN A 393 -4.37 -21.34 -6.46
N GLY A 394 -3.95 -20.68 -7.55
CA GLY A 394 -4.41 -20.97 -8.90
C GLY A 394 -3.99 -22.32 -9.47
N PHE A 395 -4.59 -22.68 -10.59
CA PHE A 395 -4.27 -23.92 -11.29
C PHE A 395 -2.80 -23.99 -11.73
N GLY A 396 -2.24 -22.87 -12.20
CA GLY A 396 -0.84 -22.79 -12.63
C GLY A 396 0.13 -23.13 -11.51
N ASP A 397 -0.13 -22.61 -10.30
CA ASP A 397 0.66 -22.89 -9.09
C ASP A 397 0.58 -24.38 -8.72
N ALA A 398 -0.63 -24.93 -8.69
CA ALA A 398 -0.81 -26.35 -8.39
C ALA A 398 -0.08 -27.23 -9.39
N ILE A 399 -0.20 -26.95 -10.70
CA ILE A 399 0.50 -27.68 -11.78
C ILE A 399 2.02 -27.54 -11.63
N GLN A 400 2.53 -26.34 -11.31
CA GLN A 400 3.97 -26.13 -11.16
C GLN A 400 4.54 -26.87 -9.97
N PHE A 401 3.92 -26.72 -8.79
CA PHE A 401 4.52 -27.19 -7.53
C PHE A 401 4.20 -28.64 -7.18
N ILE A 402 3.25 -29.29 -7.86
CA ILE A 402 3.01 -30.72 -7.69
C ILE A 402 4.24 -31.58 -8.02
N ARG A 403 5.16 -31.09 -8.88
CA ARG A 403 6.44 -31.76 -9.21
C ARG A 403 7.28 -32.13 -8.00
N TYR A 404 7.12 -31.41 -6.87
CA TYR A 404 7.81 -31.70 -5.64
C TYR A 404 7.36 -33.03 -5.01
N ALA A 405 6.19 -33.56 -5.41
CA ALA A 405 5.78 -34.91 -5.00
C ALA A 405 6.83 -35.96 -5.38
N ASP A 406 7.40 -35.86 -6.58
CA ASP A 406 8.48 -36.76 -7.04
C ASP A 406 9.77 -36.60 -6.21
N THR A 407 10.07 -35.37 -5.77
CA THR A 407 11.23 -35.10 -4.90
C THR A 407 11.06 -35.69 -3.50
N ILE A 408 9.83 -35.66 -2.96
CA ILE A 408 9.50 -36.21 -1.64
C ILE A 408 9.37 -37.73 -1.71
N ALA A 409 8.95 -38.27 -2.85
CA ALA A 409 8.65 -39.67 -3.01
C ALA A 409 9.87 -40.56 -2.75
N ASN A 410 9.67 -41.54 -1.91
CA ASN A 410 10.56 -42.68 -1.72
C ASN A 410 9.72 -43.94 -1.53
N SER A 411 10.33 -45.08 -1.53
CA SER A 411 9.62 -46.38 -1.48
C SER A 411 8.70 -46.62 -0.26
N LYS A 412 8.67 -45.68 0.71
CA LYS A 412 7.90 -45.86 1.95
C LYS A 412 6.90 -44.74 2.23
N VAL A 413 7.12 -43.55 1.69
CA VAL A 413 6.21 -42.39 1.89
C VAL A 413 4.92 -42.60 1.12
N ASN A 414 3.78 -42.34 1.77
CA ASN A 414 2.48 -42.27 1.10
C ASN A 414 2.15 -40.80 0.87
N ILE A 415 1.99 -40.37 -0.38
CA ILE A 415 1.61 -39.02 -0.74
C ILE A 415 0.13 -39.00 -1.13
N ILE A 416 -0.64 -38.18 -0.42
CA ILE A 416 -2.02 -37.86 -0.73
C ILE A 416 -2.05 -36.39 -1.16
N VAL A 417 -2.79 -36.08 -2.23
CA VAL A 417 -2.92 -34.72 -2.73
C VAL A 417 -4.36 -34.28 -2.72
N GLU A 418 -4.64 -33.12 -2.11
CA GLU A 418 -5.92 -32.44 -2.26
C GLU A 418 -5.75 -31.26 -3.22
N CYS A 419 -6.54 -31.21 -4.27
CA CYS A 419 -6.47 -30.15 -5.28
C CYS A 419 -7.87 -29.72 -5.78
N GLN A 420 -7.91 -28.72 -6.64
CA GLN A 420 -9.13 -28.33 -7.35
C GLN A 420 -9.67 -29.53 -8.15
N PRO A 421 -11.01 -29.70 -8.23
CA PRO A 421 -11.63 -30.85 -8.92
C PRO A 421 -11.15 -31.03 -10.37
N GLU A 422 -10.86 -29.95 -11.06
CA GLU A 422 -10.42 -29.94 -12.45
C GLU A 422 -9.03 -30.53 -12.66
N LEU A 423 -8.21 -30.60 -11.60
CA LEU A 423 -6.84 -31.15 -11.62
C LEU A 423 -6.74 -32.60 -11.18
N VAL A 424 -7.80 -33.18 -10.62
CA VAL A 424 -7.77 -34.52 -10.02
C VAL A 424 -7.27 -35.57 -11.01
N THR A 425 -7.92 -35.68 -12.15
CA THR A 425 -7.58 -36.68 -13.18
C THR A 425 -6.15 -36.49 -13.73
N LEU A 426 -5.69 -35.24 -13.77
CA LEU A 426 -4.33 -34.91 -14.21
C LEU A 426 -3.28 -35.38 -13.20
N PHE A 427 -3.51 -35.15 -11.91
CA PHE A 427 -2.55 -35.52 -10.85
C PHE A 427 -2.55 -37.01 -10.55
N GLU A 428 -3.65 -37.74 -10.84
CA GLU A 428 -3.69 -39.20 -10.78
C GLU A 428 -2.72 -39.88 -11.75
N THR A 429 -2.18 -39.13 -12.74
CA THR A 429 -1.18 -39.67 -13.67
C THR A 429 0.23 -39.79 -13.09
N MET A 430 0.46 -39.23 -11.87
CA MET A 430 1.76 -39.27 -11.21
C MET A 430 1.92 -40.55 -10.37
N ASP A 431 2.89 -41.38 -10.69
CA ASP A 431 3.19 -42.63 -9.96
C ASP A 431 3.58 -42.37 -8.48
N SER A 432 4.10 -41.19 -8.17
CA SER A 432 4.48 -40.79 -6.82
C SER A 432 3.30 -40.52 -5.89
N ILE A 433 2.11 -40.27 -6.42
CA ILE A 433 0.90 -39.93 -5.69
C ILE A 433 0.03 -41.17 -5.51
N LYS A 434 -0.27 -41.48 -4.26
CA LYS A 434 -1.09 -42.66 -3.92
C LYS A 434 -2.58 -42.39 -4.10
N GLN A 435 -3.02 -41.18 -3.81
CA GLN A 435 -4.43 -40.78 -3.89
C GLN A 435 -4.53 -39.27 -4.15
N VAL A 436 -5.44 -38.89 -5.04
CA VAL A 436 -5.84 -37.51 -5.27
C VAL A 436 -7.28 -37.32 -4.75
N ILE A 437 -7.54 -36.20 -4.11
CA ILE A 437 -8.83 -35.88 -3.48
C ILE A 437 -9.27 -34.52 -3.99
N PRO A 438 -10.48 -34.39 -4.53
CA PRO A 438 -11.02 -33.08 -4.91
C PRO A 438 -11.25 -32.24 -3.65
N ARG A 439 -10.92 -30.94 -3.74
CA ARG A 439 -11.12 -29.98 -2.66
C ARG A 439 -12.58 -29.95 -2.23
N GLY A 440 -12.80 -30.04 -0.90
CA GLY A 440 -14.14 -30.06 -0.29
C GLY A 440 -14.66 -31.45 0.07
N GLU A 441 -13.99 -32.50 -0.35
CA GLU A 441 -14.30 -33.86 0.10
C GLU A 441 -13.62 -34.22 1.43
N SER A 442 -14.05 -35.33 2.04
CA SER A 442 -13.50 -35.81 3.31
C SER A 442 -12.09 -36.36 3.12
N LEU A 443 -11.15 -35.84 3.93
CA LEU A 443 -9.76 -36.29 3.90
C LEU A 443 -9.59 -37.65 4.62
N PRO A 444 -8.77 -38.56 4.07
CA PRO A 444 -8.39 -39.78 4.78
C PRO A 444 -7.40 -39.49 5.91
N ASP A 445 -6.97 -40.51 6.64
CA ASP A 445 -5.96 -40.38 7.69
C ASP A 445 -4.59 -40.01 7.05
N TYR A 446 -3.93 -39.03 7.66
CA TYR A 446 -2.58 -38.60 7.31
C TYR A 446 -1.79 -38.21 8.57
N ASP A 447 -0.47 -38.21 8.53
CA ASP A 447 0.40 -37.93 9.67
C ASP A 447 0.82 -36.45 9.73
N VAL A 448 1.07 -35.85 8.59
CA VAL A 448 1.50 -34.44 8.44
C VAL A 448 0.91 -33.85 7.16
N HIS A 449 0.85 -32.51 7.09
CA HIS A 449 0.41 -31.84 5.88
C HIS A 449 1.38 -30.74 5.46
N ALA A 450 1.34 -30.35 4.18
CA ALA A 450 2.02 -29.18 3.64
C ALA A 450 1.28 -28.60 2.45
N PRO A 451 1.18 -27.26 2.33
CA PRO A 451 0.74 -26.61 1.12
C PRO A 451 1.80 -26.74 0.00
N LEU A 452 1.37 -26.84 -1.24
CA LEU A 452 2.29 -27.04 -2.38
C LEU A 452 3.33 -25.92 -2.49
N LEU A 453 2.93 -24.66 -2.30
CA LEU A 453 3.83 -23.51 -2.43
C LEU A 453 4.80 -23.35 -1.26
N SER A 454 4.66 -24.10 -0.17
CA SER A 454 5.66 -24.15 0.92
C SER A 454 6.75 -25.19 0.68
N LEU A 455 6.57 -26.09 -0.30
CA LEU A 455 7.53 -27.17 -0.56
C LEU A 455 8.92 -26.66 -0.96
N PRO A 456 9.07 -25.58 -1.76
CA PRO A 456 10.40 -25.04 -2.05
C PRO A 456 11.17 -24.64 -0.79
N ARG A 457 10.52 -24.00 0.18
CA ARG A 457 11.10 -23.64 1.47
C ARG A 457 11.48 -24.89 2.27
N LEU A 458 10.54 -25.82 2.43
CA LEU A 458 10.72 -27.05 3.23
C LEU A 458 11.84 -27.93 2.69
N LEU A 459 12.03 -27.95 1.37
CA LEU A 459 13.07 -28.70 0.66
C LEU A 459 14.31 -27.88 0.36
N LYS A 460 14.35 -26.60 0.84
CA LYS A 460 15.47 -25.68 0.67
C LYS A 460 15.88 -25.51 -0.79
N THR A 461 14.90 -25.33 -1.65
CA THR A 461 15.12 -25.15 -3.08
C THR A 461 15.86 -23.84 -3.34
N ASP A 462 16.98 -23.94 -4.03
CA ASP A 462 17.75 -22.84 -4.60
C ASP A 462 17.78 -22.93 -6.14
N LEU A 463 18.49 -22.01 -6.80
CA LEU A 463 18.60 -21.96 -8.26
C LEU A 463 19.17 -23.23 -8.87
N ASP A 464 20.03 -23.95 -8.14
CA ASP A 464 20.71 -25.15 -8.62
C ASP A 464 19.91 -26.44 -8.35
N SER A 465 18.95 -26.40 -7.42
CA SER A 465 18.15 -27.53 -6.96
C SER A 465 16.68 -27.50 -7.39
N ILE A 466 16.30 -26.56 -8.26
CA ILE A 466 14.95 -26.54 -8.86
C ILE A 466 14.69 -27.88 -9.56
N PRO A 467 13.62 -28.64 -9.20
CA PRO A 467 13.28 -29.87 -9.89
C PRO A 467 12.71 -29.54 -11.28
N ASN A 468 13.54 -29.60 -12.31
CA ASN A 468 13.19 -29.18 -13.68
C ASN A 468 13.01 -30.35 -14.65
N GLN A 469 12.97 -31.58 -14.16
CA GLN A 469 12.73 -32.75 -15.00
C GLN A 469 11.30 -32.72 -15.55
N VAL A 470 11.15 -32.97 -16.85
CA VAL A 470 9.87 -33.07 -17.57
C VAL A 470 9.90 -34.25 -18.53
N PRO A 471 8.77 -34.89 -18.86
CA PRO A 471 7.47 -34.67 -18.28
C PRO A 471 7.35 -35.24 -16.86
N TYR A 472 6.57 -34.57 -16.01
CA TYR A 472 6.13 -35.11 -14.71
C TYR A 472 4.61 -35.28 -14.63
N LEU A 473 3.88 -34.79 -15.64
CA LEU A 473 2.46 -35.06 -15.87
C LEU A 473 2.29 -35.79 -17.21
N SER A 474 1.24 -36.55 -17.34
CA SER A 474 0.91 -37.35 -18.51
C SER A 474 -0.57 -37.22 -18.85
N PRO A 475 -1.01 -37.49 -20.08
CA PRO A 475 -2.43 -37.57 -20.39
C PRO A 475 -3.08 -38.75 -19.64
N ALA A 476 -4.24 -38.47 -19.05
CA ALA A 476 -4.96 -39.45 -18.21
C ALA A 476 -5.54 -40.64 -19.00
N THR A 477 -5.81 -40.43 -20.27
CA THR A 477 -6.30 -41.51 -21.19
C THR A 477 -5.58 -41.43 -22.53
N PRO A 478 -5.20 -42.61 -23.12
CA PRO A 478 -4.58 -42.66 -24.43
C PRO A 478 -5.57 -42.40 -25.61
N GLU A 479 -6.86 -42.45 -25.34
CA GLU A 479 -7.92 -42.35 -26.35
C GLU A 479 -8.56 -40.98 -26.36
N THR A 480 -8.01 -40.07 -27.12
CA THR A 480 -8.70 -38.82 -27.48
C THR A 480 -9.39 -39.01 -28.82
N THR A 481 -10.70 -38.73 -28.84
CA THR A 481 -11.51 -38.67 -30.06
C THR A 481 -11.15 -37.46 -30.96
N MET A 482 -10.28 -36.58 -30.49
CA MET A 482 -9.83 -35.39 -31.19
C MET A 482 -8.57 -35.73 -31.98
N ILE A 483 -8.69 -35.78 -33.29
CA ILE A 483 -7.55 -36.00 -34.22
C ILE A 483 -7.33 -34.67 -34.95
N LEU A 484 -6.14 -34.10 -34.79
CA LEU A 484 -5.74 -32.90 -35.54
C LEU A 484 -5.14 -33.34 -36.89
N ASP A 485 -5.95 -33.32 -37.94
CA ASP A 485 -5.75 -34.11 -39.16
C ASP A 485 -4.97 -33.41 -40.31
N ASP A 486 -4.01 -32.53 -40.05
CA ASP A 486 -3.14 -32.06 -41.13
C ASP A 486 -1.67 -32.34 -40.85
N PRO A 487 -1.10 -33.44 -41.33
CA PRO A 487 0.31 -33.76 -41.11
C PRO A 487 1.27 -32.87 -41.91
N SER A 488 0.76 -32.04 -42.83
CA SER A 488 1.59 -31.16 -43.66
C SER A 488 1.87 -29.80 -43.03
N LYS A 489 1.14 -29.43 -41.99
CA LYS A 489 1.27 -28.16 -41.31
C LYS A 489 1.77 -28.31 -39.88
N LEU A 490 2.53 -27.30 -39.41
CA LEU A 490 2.92 -27.15 -38.02
C LEU A 490 1.70 -26.76 -37.18
N LYS A 491 1.38 -27.55 -36.16
CA LYS A 491 0.20 -27.36 -35.30
C LYS A 491 0.57 -26.52 -34.10
N ILE A 492 -0.01 -25.31 -33.99
CA ILE A 492 0.33 -24.32 -32.98
C ILE A 492 -0.89 -24.02 -32.12
N GLY A 493 -0.80 -24.30 -30.83
CA GLY A 493 -1.79 -23.88 -29.84
C GLY A 493 -1.58 -22.43 -29.41
N LEU A 494 -2.67 -21.65 -29.22
CA LEU A 494 -2.63 -20.27 -28.80
C LEU A 494 -3.43 -20.05 -27.52
N VAL A 495 -2.87 -19.25 -26.59
CA VAL A 495 -3.55 -18.67 -25.45
C VAL A 495 -3.08 -17.22 -25.32
N TRP A 496 -3.99 -16.26 -25.44
CA TRP A 496 -3.67 -14.84 -25.49
C TRP A 496 -4.15 -14.04 -24.27
N ALA A 497 -5.09 -14.59 -23.49
CA ALA A 497 -5.63 -13.90 -22.32
C ALA A 497 -5.50 -14.77 -21.07
N ALA A 498 -5.16 -14.09 -19.97
CA ALA A 498 -5.26 -14.63 -18.62
C ALA A 498 -6.61 -14.26 -18.04
N ASP A 499 -7.22 -15.15 -17.26
CA ASP A 499 -8.50 -14.93 -16.61
C ASP A 499 -8.47 -13.68 -15.73
N SER A 500 -9.38 -12.73 -16.00
CA SER A 500 -9.51 -11.47 -15.30
C SER A 500 -10.61 -11.50 -14.23
N ASP A 501 -11.36 -12.60 -14.13
CA ASP A 501 -12.57 -12.68 -13.29
C ASP A 501 -12.28 -12.89 -11.79
N SER A 502 -11.02 -12.84 -11.36
CA SER A 502 -10.75 -12.73 -9.94
C SER A 502 -11.05 -11.31 -9.47
N GLU A 503 -12.21 -11.10 -8.86
CA GLU A 503 -12.63 -9.89 -8.12
C GLU A 503 -11.72 -9.56 -6.93
N VAL A 504 -10.44 -9.79 -7.04
CA VAL A 504 -9.49 -9.27 -6.07
C VAL A 504 -9.22 -7.83 -6.50
N GLU A 505 -9.99 -6.91 -5.95
CA GLU A 505 -9.68 -5.47 -5.89
C GLU A 505 -8.30 -5.27 -5.24
N ASN A 506 -7.26 -5.69 -5.93
CA ASN A 506 -5.91 -5.45 -5.49
C ASN A 506 -5.29 -4.38 -6.38
N TRP A 507 -4.61 -3.44 -5.75
CA TRP A 507 -3.65 -2.53 -6.36
C TRP A 507 -2.65 -3.27 -7.28
N LEU A 508 -2.58 -4.62 -7.23
CA LEU A 508 -2.01 -5.55 -8.21
C LEU A 508 -2.78 -5.63 -9.55
N MET A 509 -3.96 -5.02 -9.70
CA MET A 509 -4.73 -5.04 -10.95
C MET A 509 -3.96 -4.50 -12.16
N PHE A 510 -3.00 -3.59 -11.95
CA PHE A 510 -2.13 -3.14 -13.03
C PHE A 510 -1.24 -4.27 -13.59
N ALA A 511 -0.85 -5.23 -12.75
CA ALA A 511 -0.04 -6.37 -13.18
C ALA A 511 -0.86 -7.43 -13.95
N SER A 512 -2.15 -7.61 -13.65
CA SER A 512 -2.99 -8.60 -14.34
C SER A 512 -3.42 -8.15 -15.74
N ALA A 513 -3.80 -6.88 -15.90
CA ALA A 513 -4.13 -6.31 -17.21
C ALA A 513 -2.93 -6.32 -18.19
N SER A 514 -1.71 -6.33 -17.66
CA SER A 514 -0.49 -6.38 -18.49
C SER A 514 -0.09 -7.77 -18.97
N ARG A 515 -0.70 -8.85 -18.45
CA ARG A 515 -0.36 -10.24 -18.86
C ARG A 515 -1.03 -10.68 -20.14
N SER A 516 -2.19 -10.15 -20.47
CA SER A 516 -2.92 -10.49 -21.70
C SER A 516 -2.41 -9.67 -22.89
N ILE A 517 -2.54 -10.22 -24.08
CA ILE A 517 -2.28 -9.59 -25.37
C ILE A 517 -3.58 -9.68 -26.20
N GLU A 518 -3.87 -8.69 -27.02
CA GLU A 518 -5.04 -8.77 -27.89
C GLU A 518 -4.82 -9.83 -28.98
N LEU A 519 -5.86 -10.61 -29.29
CA LEU A 519 -5.77 -11.61 -30.38
C LEU A 519 -5.42 -10.96 -31.70
N LEU A 520 -5.79 -9.71 -31.91
CA LEU A 520 -5.47 -8.93 -33.10
C LEU A 520 -3.95 -8.78 -33.32
N ASP A 521 -3.15 -8.71 -32.26
CA ASP A 521 -1.69 -8.59 -32.37
C ASP A 521 -1.05 -9.80 -33.03
N PHE A 522 -1.69 -10.99 -32.95
CA PHE A 522 -1.23 -12.21 -33.63
C PHE A 522 -1.55 -12.24 -35.12
N ALA A 523 -2.29 -11.29 -35.68
CA ALA A 523 -2.78 -11.31 -37.04
C ALA A 523 -1.67 -11.60 -38.08
N THR A 524 -0.48 -11.04 -37.90
CA THR A 524 0.66 -11.25 -38.79
C THR A 524 1.20 -12.69 -38.78
N LEU A 525 0.97 -13.45 -37.72
CA LEU A 525 1.37 -14.84 -37.62
C LEU A 525 0.43 -15.75 -38.38
N PHE A 526 -0.82 -15.36 -38.61
CA PHE A 526 -1.80 -16.15 -39.34
C PHE A 526 -1.53 -16.21 -40.86
N ASP A 527 -0.57 -15.43 -41.37
CA ASP A 527 -0.11 -15.45 -42.73
C ASP A 527 0.93 -16.59 -43.05
N PHE A 528 1.38 -17.30 -41.99
CA PHE A 528 2.26 -18.46 -42.18
C PHE A 528 1.47 -19.66 -42.68
N GLU A 529 1.43 -19.89 -44.02
CA GLU A 529 0.67 -20.99 -44.66
C GLU A 529 1.10 -22.38 -44.18
N ALA A 530 2.37 -22.54 -43.75
CA ALA A 530 2.90 -23.77 -43.19
C ALA A 530 2.40 -24.08 -41.76
N CYS A 531 1.66 -23.16 -41.13
CA CYS A 531 1.12 -23.31 -39.78
C CYS A 531 -0.40 -23.51 -39.81
N GLN A 532 -0.90 -24.26 -38.83
CA GLN A 532 -2.31 -24.31 -38.45
C GLN A 532 -2.43 -23.90 -37.00
N PHE A 533 -3.27 -22.89 -36.71
CA PHE A 533 -3.46 -22.36 -35.37
C PHE A 533 -4.71 -22.95 -34.75
N TYR A 534 -4.59 -23.23 -33.45
CA TYR A 534 -5.65 -23.81 -32.61
C TYR A 534 -5.80 -22.96 -31.32
N SER A 535 -7.01 -22.53 -30.99
CA SER A 535 -7.27 -21.88 -29.74
C SER A 535 -7.35 -22.92 -28.62
N LEU A 536 -6.58 -22.68 -27.55
CA LEU A 536 -6.69 -23.39 -26.27
C LEU A 536 -7.37 -22.51 -25.19
N GLN A 537 -7.86 -21.33 -25.55
CA GLN A 537 -8.54 -20.40 -24.67
C GLN A 537 -9.90 -20.96 -24.26
N VAL A 538 -10.21 -20.95 -22.94
CA VAL A 538 -11.48 -21.54 -22.41
C VAL A 538 -12.45 -20.50 -21.85
N ASP A 539 -12.01 -19.28 -21.58
CA ASP A 539 -12.78 -18.18 -21.01
C ASP A 539 -13.51 -17.32 -22.06
N SER A 540 -14.05 -16.18 -21.61
CA SER A 540 -14.79 -15.23 -22.45
C SER A 540 -13.93 -14.63 -23.58
N ALA A 541 -12.59 -14.60 -23.45
CA ALA A 541 -11.70 -14.09 -24.48
C ALA A 541 -11.75 -14.90 -25.80
N ARG A 542 -12.30 -16.14 -25.77
CA ARG A 542 -12.59 -16.91 -27.00
C ARG A 542 -13.45 -16.15 -28.00
N THR A 543 -14.31 -15.22 -27.53
CA THR A 543 -15.15 -14.39 -28.40
C THR A 543 -14.35 -13.49 -29.33
N ASP A 544 -13.07 -13.23 -29.03
CA ASP A 544 -12.16 -12.43 -29.86
C ASP A 544 -11.97 -13.05 -31.25
N ILE A 545 -12.04 -14.39 -31.36
CA ILE A 545 -11.97 -15.09 -32.65
C ILE A 545 -13.06 -14.59 -33.60
N ILE A 546 -14.28 -14.42 -33.09
CA ILE A 546 -15.43 -13.92 -33.86
C ILE A 546 -15.33 -12.39 -34.02
N ILE A 547 -14.94 -11.66 -32.97
CA ILE A 547 -14.85 -10.20 -32.99
C ILE A 547 -13.88 -9.72 -34.07
N TYR A 548 -12.75 -10.42 -34.25
CA TYR A 548 -11.72 -10.06 -35.22
C TYR A 548 -11.81 -10.82 -36.55
N ASP A 549 -12.87 -11.63 -36.78
CA ASP A 549 -13.09 -12.37 -38.04
C ASP A 549 -11.96 -13.39 -38.35
N PHE A 550 -11.54 -14.13 -37.32
CA PHE A 550 -10.43 -15.12 -37.45
C PHE A 550 -10.90 -16.58 -37.44
N GLU A 551 -12.21 -16.88 -37.63
CA GLU A 551 -12.75 -18.24 -37.68
C GLU A 551 -12.11 -19.11 -38.82
N ASP A 552 -11.70 -18.49 -39.93
CA ASP A 552 -11.02 -19.17 -41.02
C ASP A 552 -9.52 -19.38 -40.73
N LYS A 553 -8.93 -18.77 -39.72
CA LYS A 553 -7.51 -18.80 -39.37
C LYS A 553 -7.21 -19.67 -38.15
N ILE A 554 -8.14 -19.74 -37.21
CA ILE A 554 -8.00 -20.42 -35.93
C ILE A 554 -9.09 -21.43 -35.73
N ILE A 555 -8.71 -22.66 -35.42
CA ILE A 555 -9.66 -23.71 -35.01
C ILE A 555 -9.85 -23.61 -33.50
N ASP A 556 -11.07 -23.30 -33.06
CA ASP A 556 -11.39 -23.14 -31.62
C ASP A 556 -11.61 -24.51 -30.97
N LEU A 557 -10.58 -25.04 -30.30
CA LEU A 557 -10.66 -26.25 -29.49
C LEU A 557 -11.18 -25.98 -28.09
N GLY A 558 -10.89 -24.81 -27.51
CA GLY A 558 -11.32 -24.45 -26.17
C GLY A 558 -12.81 -24.48 -25.95
N ALA A 559 -13.61 -24.39 -27.04
CA ALA A 559 -15.05 -24.55 -26.98
C ALA A 559 -15.52 -25.93 -26.49
N SER A 560 -14.68 -26.94 -26.61
CA SER A 560 -14.99 -28.33 -26.28
C SER A 560 -14.27 -28.85 -25.03
N PHE A 561 -13.54 -27.98 -24.30
CA PHE A 561 -12.81 -28.36 -23.10
C PHE A 561 -13.67 -28.21 -21.87
N ASP A 562 -13.85 -29.29 -21.13
CA ASP A 562 -14.51 -29.30 -19.83
C ASP A 562 -13.50 -29.42 -18.66
N THR A 563 -12.33 -30.03 -18.95
CA THR A 563 -11.32 -30.32 -17.92
C THR A 563 -9.89 -30.11 -18.46
N PHE A 564 -8.90 -30.05 -17.55
CA PHE A 564 -7.49 -30.04 -17.94
C PHE A 564 -7.05 -31.32 -18.70
N SER A 565 -7.80 -32.42 -18.57
CA SER A 565 -7.54 -33.63 -19.37
C SER A 565 -7.78 -33.40 -20.87
N ASP A 566 -8.81 -32.62 -21.22
CA ASP A 566 -9.10 -32.26 -22.63
C ASP A 566 -8.02 -31.33 -23.16
N THR A 567 -7.61 -30.34 -22.37
CA THR A 567 -6.50 -29.46 -22.73
C THR A 567 -5.20 -30.25 -22.92
N THR A 568 -4.92 -31.19 -22.00
CA THR A 568 -3.75 -32.07 -22.09
C THR A 568 -3.76 -32.89 -23.39
N ALA A 569 -4.90 -33.48 -23.74
CA ALA A 569 -5.06 -34.27 -24.93
C ALA A 569 -4.84 -33.46 -26.22
N ALA A 570 -5.30 -32.21 -26.24
CA ALA A 570 -5.02 -31.28 -27.36
C ALA A 570 -3.53 -30.93 -27.42
N ILE A 571 -2.90 -30.53 -26.31
CA ILE A 571 -1.47 -30.17 -26.24
C ILE A 571 -0.58 -31.29 -26.71
N MET A 572 -0.91 -32.55 -26.39
CA MET A 572 -0.11 -33.71 -26.81
C MET A 572 -0.03 -33.88 -28.34
N GLN A 573 -1.01 -33.38 -29.10
CA GLN A 573 -1.06 -33.43 -30.54
C GLN A 573 -0.45 -32.20 -31.24
N LEU A 574 -0.14 -31.14 -30.46
CA LEU A 574 0.46 -29.92 -30.96
C LEU A 574 1.98 -30.04 -31.06
N ASP A 575 2.57 -29.33 -32.00
CA ASP A 575 4.01 -29.22 -32.19
C ASP A 575 4.61 -28.10 -31.33
N LEU A 576 3.82 -27.05 -31.06
CA LEU A 576 4.18 -25.88 -30.26
C LEU A 576 2.95 -25.30 -29.62
N VAL A 577 3.10 -24.78 -28.40
CA VAL A 577 2.12 -23.87 -27.79
C VAL A 577 2.74 -22.48 -27.63
N ILE A 578 1.99 -21.43 -27.95
CA ILE A 578 2.33 -20.04 -27.71
C ILE A 578 1.30 -19.50 -26.73
N SER A 579 1.73 -19.10 -25.55
CA SER A 579 0.81 -18.73 -24.48
C SER A 579 1.36 -17.53 -23.69
N VAL A 580 0.47 -16.64 -23.27
CA VAL A 580 0.79 -15.73 -22.14
C VAL A 580 0.94 -16.55 -20.86
N ASP A 581 1.37 -15.90 -19.76
CA ASP A 581 1.59 -16.54 -18.46
C ASP A 581 0.27 -17.03 -17.85
N THR A 582 -0.07 -18.30 -18.11
CA THR A 582 -1.33 -18.94 -17.70
C THR A 582 -1.11 -20.39 -17.23
N ALA A 583 -2.15 -21.01 -16.68
CA ALA A 583 -2.13 -22.43 -16.32
C ALA A 583 -1.79 -23.34 -17.51
N VAL A 584 -2.17 -22.98 -18.75
CA VAL A 584 -1.83 -23.73 -19.97
C VAL A 584 -0.34 -23.70 -20.25
N ALA A 585 0.34 -22.58 -19.98
CA ALA A 585 1.80 -22.49 -20.10
C ALA A 585 2.50 -23.46 -19.15
N HIS A 586 2.06 -23.50 -17.89
CA HIS A 586 2.57 -24.43 -16.89
C HIS A 586 2.27 -25.90 -17.25
N LEU A 587 1.05 -26.17 -17.71
CA LEU A 587 0.65 -27.52 -18.16
C LEU A 587 1.50 -28.00 -19.33
N THR A 588 1.68 -27.16 -20.34
CA THR A 588 2.50 -27.51 -21.52
C THR A 588 3.93 -27.83 -21.12
N GLY A 589 4.52 -27.00 -20.22
CA GLY A 589 5.85 -27.25 -19.68
C GLY A 589 5.92 -28.55 -18.85
N ALA A 590 4.90 -28.84 -18.04
CA ALA A 590 4.79 -30.04 -17.21
C ALA A 590 4.71 -31.33 -18.07
N LEU A 591 4.08 -31.24 -19.23
CA LEU A 591 3.99 -32.32 -20.22
C LEU A 591 5.28 -32.47 -21.07
N GLY A 592 6.27 -31.61 -20.88
CA GLY A 592 7.52 -31.62 -21.63
C GLY A 592 7.35 -31.21 -23.11
N LYS A 593 6.26 -30.54 -23.47
CA LYS A 593 5.99 -30.08 -24.85
C LYS A 593 6.64 -28.70 -25.08
N PRO A 594 7.03 -28.40 -26.34
CA PRO A 594 7.55 -27.09 -26.69
C PRO A 594 6.54 -25.99 -26.39
N ILE A 595 7.00 -24.95 -25.68
CA ILE A 595 6.17 -23.80 -25.25
C ILE A 595 6.95 -22.50 -25.41
N TRP A 596 6.32 -21.50 -26.01
CA TRP A 596 6.78 -20.12 -26.08
C TRP A 596 5.87 -19.28 -25.19
N THR A 597 6.43 -18.75 -24.11
CA THR A 597 5.66 -17.97 -23.14
C THR A 597 5.93 -16.48 -23.34
N LEU A 598 4.84 -15.74 -23.55
CA LEU A 598 4.84 -14.30 -23.72
C LEU A 598 4.73 -13.65 -22.34
N LEU A 599 5.66 -12.77 -22.05
CA LEU A 599 5.79 -12.16 -20.74
C LEU A 599 5.74 -10.63 -20.84
N PRO A 600 5.04 -9.97 -19.93
CA PRO A 600 5.13 -8.51 -19.78
C PRO A 600 6.55 -8.10 -19.34
N VAL A 601 6.82 -6.79 -19.35
CA VAL A 601 8.08 -6.23 -18.78
C VAL A 601 8.28 -6.71 -17.36
N LEU A 602 7.21 -6.69 -16.57
CA LEU A 602 7.16 -7.18 -15.19
C LEU A 602 6.46 -8.55 -15.16
N ALA A 603 7.23 -9.55 -15.45
CA ALA A 603 6.77 -10.91 -15.28
C ALA A 603 6.83 -11.36 -13.81
N ASP A 604 6.10 -12.41 -13.51
CA ASP A 604 6.19 -13.10 -12.22
C ASP A 604 7.64 -13.53 -11.92
N TRP A 605 8.00 -13.60 -10.64
CA TRP A 605 9.34 -13.98 -10.16
C TRP A 605 9.82 -15.31 -10.72
N ARG A 606 8.91 -16.24 -11.07
CA ARG A 606 9.23 -17.58 -11.65
C ARG A 606 10.05 -17.48 -12.92
N TRP A 607 9.80 -16.44 -13.69
CA TRP A 607 10.44 -16.22 -14.98
C TRP A 607 11.73 -15.42 -14.87
N MET A 608 12.07 -14.89 -13.69
CA MET A 608 13.26 -14.09 -13.42
C MET A 608 13.44 -12.91 -14.40
N LEU A 609 14.52 -12.15 -14.29
CA LEU A 609 14.89 -11.11 -15.25
C LEU A 609 15.97 -11.60 -16.21
N ASN A 610 16.03 -10.98 -17.40
CA ASN A 610 17.09 -11.17 -18.38
C ASN A 610 17.34 -12.63 -18.80
N ARG A 611 16.28 -13.46 -18.86
CA ARG A 611 16.33 -14.84 -19.35
C ARG A 611 15.40 -15.02 -20.53
N PHE A 612 15.81 -15.92 -21.44
CA PHE A 612 15.02 -16.38 -22.59
C PHE A 612 14.57 -17.83 -22.43
N ASP A 613 14.98 -18.50 -21.37
CA ASP A 613 14.64 -19.86 -20.96
C ASP A 613 14.02 -19.88 -19.58
N SER A 614 13.37 -20.97 -19.21
CA SER A 614 12.81 -21.18 -17.89
C SER A 614 13.68 -22.15 -17.08
N LEU A 615 13.95 -21.80 -15.82
CA LEU A 615 14.60 -22.74 -14.87
C LEU A 615 13.67 -23.89 -14.49
N TRP A 616 12.36 -23.67 -14.59
CA TRP A 616 11.33 -24.64 -14.21
C TRP A 616 10.99 -25.62 -15.34
N TYR A 617 11.08 -25.18 -16.62
CA TYR A 617 10.64 -25.94 -17.78
C TYR A 617 11.68 -25.88 -18.88
N PRO A 618 12.48 -26.95 -19.08
CA PRO A 618 13.54 -26.96 -20.11
C PRO A 618 13.04 -26.79 -21.55
N THR A 619 11.75 -27.09 -21.80
CA THR A 619 11.12 -26.95 -23.11
C THR A 619 10.52 -25.57 -23.37
N MET A 620 10.62 -24.64 -22.41
CA MET A 620 10.01 -23.32 -22.48
C MET A 620 11.00 -22.26 -22.94
N LYS A 621 10.58 -21.46 -23.93
CA LYS A 621 11.25 -20.25 -24.38
C LYS A 621 10.43 -19.03 -23.99
N LEU A 622 11.11 -17.99 -23.45
CA LEU A 622 10.48 -16.77 -22.94
C LEU A 622 10.65 -15.61 -23.92
N PHE A 623 9.55 -14.95 -24.24
CA PHE A 623 9.49 -13.74 -25.06
C PHE A 623 8.96 -12.59 -24.20
N ARG A 624 9.77 -11.54 -24.00
CA ARG A 624 9.44 -10.44 -23.10
C ARG A 624 9.17 -9.15 -23.85
N GLN A 625 8.22 -8.38 -23.35
CA GLN A 625 8.06 -6.99 -23.73
C GLN A 625 9.31 -6.18 -23.38
N GLU A 626 9.69 -5.25 -24.24
CA GLU A 626 10.73 -4.25 -23.96
C GLU A 626 10.13 -2.99 -23.35
N GLU A 627 8.86 -2.68 -23.67
CA GLU A 627 8.10 -1.53 -23.19
C GLU A 627 6.71 -2.01 -22.72
N VAL A 628 6.22 -1.46 -21.62
CA VAL A 628 4.92 -1.82 -21.03
C VAL A 628 3.79 -1.61 -22.05
N GLY A 629 3.00 -2.66 -22.30
CA GLY A 629 1.87 -2.64 -23.21
C GLY A 629 2.23 -2.73 -24.70
N ASN A 630 3.52 -2.77 -25.06
CA ASN A 630 3.95 -2.91 -26.44
C ASN A 630 4.35 -4.35 -26.74
N TRP A 631 3.49 -5.08 -27.47
CA TRP A 631 3.70 -6.45 -27.89
C TRP A 631 4.33 -6.59 -29.29
N ASP A 632 4.48 -5.52 -30.06
CA ASP A 632 4.95 -5.56 -31.45
C ASP A 632 6.30 -6.28 -31.60
N THR A 633 7.28 -5.92 -30.76
CA THR A 633 8.61 -6.56 -30.80
C THR A 633 8.57 -8.03 -30.42
N VAL A 634 7.67 -8.40 -29.51
CA VAL A 634 7.46 -9.79 -29.08
C VAL A 634 6.90 -10.61 -30.27
N ILE A 635 5.86 -10.12 -30.93
CA ILE A 635 5.24 -10.78 -32.08
C ILE A 635 6.22 -10.88 -33.27
N GLN A 636 6.99 -9.84 -33.53
CA GLN A 636 8.05 -9.89 -34.56
C GLN A 636 9.10 -10.97 -34.25
N ASN A 637 9.55 -11.05 -32.99
CA ASN A 637 10.51 -12.08 -32.59
C ASN A 637 9.94 -13.50 -32.72
N ILE A 638 8.65 -13.68 -32.37
CA ILE A 638 7.92 -14.93 -32.56
C ILE A 638 7.89 -15.29 -34.08
N GLY A 639 7.56 -14.33 -34.95
CA GLY A 639 7.55 -14.55 -36.40
C GLY A 639 8.91 -14.98 -36.96
N ILE A 640 10.00 -14.38 -36.49
CA ILE A 640 11.38 -14.78 -36.83
C ILE A 640 11.66 -16.21 -36.39
N GLU A 641 11.30 -16.55 -35.17
CA GLU A 641 11.53 -17.91 -34.65
C GLU A 641 10.61 -18.96 -35.31
N LEU A 642 9.37 -18.60 -35.68
CA LEU A 642 8.50 -19.47 -36.48
C LEU A 642 9.10 -19.76 -37.88
N THR A 643 9.64 -18.74 -38.50
CA THR A 643 10.34 -18.93 -39.78
C THR A 643 11.46 -19.95 -39.64
N ARG A 644 12.31 -19.84 -38.63
CA ARG A 644 13.37 -20.80 -38.32
C ARG A 644 12.83 -22.20 -38.04
N LEU A 645 11.76 -22.30 -37.28
CA LEU A 645 11.13 -23.57 -36.94
C LEU A 645 10.58 -24.28 -38.16
N ILE A 646 10.01 -23.55 -39.13
CA ILE A 646 9.50 -24.06 -40.38
C ILE A 646 10.65 -24.55 -41.28
N GLU A 647 11.76 -23.80 -41.35
CA GLU A 647 12.93 -24.13 -42.17
C GLU A 647 13.72 -25.34 -41.62
N ASP A 648 13.92 -25.40 -40.29
CA ASP A 648 14.75 -26.42 -39.64
C ASP A 648 13.96 -27.67 -39.20
N GLY A 649 12.61 -27.63 -39.27
CA GLY A 649 11.68 -28.63 -38.73
C GLY A 649 11.45 -28.48 -37.22
N PRO A 650 10.46 -29.22 -36.64
CA PRO A 650 10.15 -29.14 -35.23
C PRO A 650 11.40 -29.44 -34.38
N PRO A 651 11.64 -28.68 -33.32
CA PRO A 651 12.80 -28.88 -32.48
C PRO A 651 12.75 -30.32 -31.96
N GLN A 652 13.67 -31.14 -32.39
CA GLN A 652 13.90 -32.43 -31.75
C GLN A 652 14.17 -32.12 -30.30
N LEU A 653 13.48 -32.79 -29.38
CA LEU A 653 13.72 -32.75 -27.95
C LEU A 653 15.21 -32.56 -27.72
N PHE A 654 15.60 -31.40 -27.25
CA PHE A 654 17.00 -30.96 -27.17
C PHE A 654 17.81 -32.07 -26.53
N GLU A 655 18.59 -32.84 -27.28
CA GLU A 655 19.83 -33.40 -26.78
C GLU A 655 20.65 -32.15 -26.35
N THR A 656 20.64 -31.83 -25.09
CA THR A 656 21.33 -30.67 -24.55
C THR A 656 22.82 -30.90 -24.73
N GLN A 657 23.35 -30.49 -25.88
CA GLN A 657 24.77 -30.42 -26.08
C GLN A 657 25.30 -29.36 -25.13
N ILE A 658 25.85 -29.84 -24.02
CA ILE A 658 26.38 -29.00 -22.93
C ILE A 658 27.82 -28.65 -23.28
N TYR A 659 28.14 -27.38 -23.32
CA TYR A 659 29.47 -26.85 -23.54
C TYR A 659 30.10 -26.37 -22.24
N SER A 660 31.33 -26.73 -22.00
CA SER A 660 32.10 -26.15 -20.92
C SER A 660 32.34 -24.65 -21.16
N MET A 661 32.71 -23.92 -20.09
CA MET A 661 33.09 -22.50 -20.18
C MET A 661 34.11 -22.24 -21.30
N ASN A 662 35.10 -23.10 -21.46
CA ASN A 662 36.16 -22.89 -22.44
C ASN A 662 35.66 -23.11 -23.87
N GLU A 663 34.87 -24.15 -24.09
CA GLU A 663 34.28 -24.46 -25.41
C GLU A 663 33.28 -23.35 -25.83
N ALA A 664 32.39 -22.95 -24.91
CA ALA A 664 31.44 -21.86 -25.16
C ALA A 664 32.17 -20.54 -25.50
N MET A 665 33.17 -20.17 -24.72
CA MET A 665 33.91 -18.93 -24.94
C MET A 665 34.73 -18.96 -26.25
N GLN A 666 35.20 -20.12 -26.65
CA GLN A 666 35.86 -20.31 -27.94
C GLN A 666 34.88 -20.11 -29.11
N LEU A 667 33.66 -20.66 -29.00
CA LEU A 667 32.61 -20.50 -30.00
C LEU A 667 32.10 -19.07 -30.13
N ILE A 668 32.06 -18.35 -29.04
CA ILE A 668 31.62 -16.94 -28.95
C ILE A 668 32.73 -15.98 -29.37
N GLY A 669 33.99 -16.40 -29.32
CA GLY A 669 35.16 -15.57 -29.64
C GLY A 669 35.52 -14.53 -28.59
N ILE A 670 35.33 -14.86 -27.30
CA ILE A 670 35.71 -14.04 -26.16
C ILE A 670 36.53 -14.86 -25.14
N SER A 671 37.22 -14.18 -24.22
CA SER A 671 37.91 -14.90 -23.15
C SER A 671 36.96 -15.26 -21.99
N PRO A 672 37.22 -16.36 -21.24
CA PRO A 672 36.47 -16.68 -20.03
C PRO A 672 36.48 -15.54 -18.97
N ASN A 673 37.55 -14.75 -18.94
CA ASN A 673 37.65 -13.61 -18.04
C ASN A 673 36.74 -12.44 -18.48
N THR A 674 36.59 -12.25 -19.78
CA THR A 674 35.65 -11.27 -20.33
C THR A 674 34.22 -11.61 -19.92
N TYR A 675 33.83 -12.87 -20.10
CA TYR A 675 32.50 -13.36 -19.70
C TYR A 675 32.26 -13.18 -18.20
N ARG A 676 33.20 -13.62 -17.32
CA ARG A 676 33.11 -13.47 -15.86
C ARG A 676 33.00 -12.00 -15.43
N ASN A 677 33.60 -11.07 -16.16
CA ASN A 677 33.47 -9.64 -15.89
C ASN A 677 32.09 -9.12 -16.29
N TRP A 678 31.51 -9.62 -17.37
CA TRP A 678 30.17 -9.27 -17.78
C TRP A 678 29.12 -9.87 -16.85
N GLU A 679 29.28 -11.13 -16.45
CA GLU A 679 28.43 -11.80 -15.45
C GLU A 679 28.42 -11.04 -14.12
N ARG A 680 29.59 -10.64 -13.59
CA ARG A 680 29.70 -9.83 -12.37
C ARG A 680 29.07 -8.43 -12.46
N ARG A 681 28.90 -7.93 -13.67
CA ARG A 681 28.25 -6.62 -13.95
C ARG A 681 26.82 -6.80 -14.42
N GLU A 682 26.28 -7.99 -14.33
CA GLU A 682 24.92 -8.32 -14.74
C GLU A 682 24.58 -7.93 -16.20
N LEU A 683 25.60 -7.91 -17.06
CA LEU A 683 25.48 -7.54 -18.46
C LEU A 683 25.11 -8.71 -19.37
N VAL A 684 25.15 -9.94 -18.86
CA VAL A 684 24.81 -11.18 -19.55
C VAL A 684 24.01 -12.07 -18.63
N PRO A 685 23.08 -12.90 -19.18
CA PRO A 685 22.29 -13.82 -18.37
C PRO A 685 23.16 -14.77 -17.53
N LEU A 686 22.63 -15.17 -16.37
CA LEU A 686 23.22 -16.23 -15.55
C LEU A 686 23.09 -17.55 -16.31
N VAL A 687 24.21 -18.23 -16.54
CA VAL A 687 24.22 -19.57 -17.13
C VAL A 687 24.15 -20.65 -16.06
N GLN A 688 23.65 -21.81 -16.46
CA GLN A 688 23.47 -22.96 -15.58
C GLN A 688 24.79 -23.48 -15.03
N ARG A 689 24.74 -24.11 -13.84
CA ARG A 689 25.86 -24.78 -13.20
C ARG A 689 25.55 -26.25 -13.00
N ASP A 690 26.53 -27.08 -13.20
CA ASP A 690 26.45 -28.52 -12.95
C ASP A 690 26.24 -28.78 -11.45
N PRO A 691 25.15 -29.46 -11.06
CA PRO A 691 24.82 -29.68 -9.64
C PRO A 691 25.89 -30.51 -8.90
N GLY A 692 26.61 -31.36 -9.60
CA GLY A 692 27.61 -32.25 -9.00
C GLY A 692 28.97 -31.59 -8.73
N ASN A 693 29.36 -30.56 -9.48
CA ASN A 693 30.69 -29.96 -9.40
C ASN A 693 30.69 -28.42 -9.45
N ASN A 694 29.52 -27.79 -9.47
CA ASN A 694 29.31 -26.33 -9.51
C ASN A 694 30.02 -25.62 -10.70
N ARG A 695 30.30 -26.35 -11.79
CA ARG A 695 30.90 -25.78 -12.99
C ARG A 695 29.81 -25.22 -13.90
N ARG A 696 30.06 -24.05 -14.48
CA ARG A 696 29.18 -23.47 -15.48
C ARG A 696 29.16 -24.34 -16.74
N TYR A 697 27.97 -24.58 -17.27
CA TYR A 697 27.77 -25.15 -18.58
C TYR A 697 26.87 -24.23 -19.42
N PHE A 698 27.08 -24.31 -20.72
CA PHE A 698 26.38 -23.47 -21.68
C PHE A 698 25.62 -24.38 -22.62
N THR A 699 24.37 -24.07 -22.87
CA THR A 699 23.60 -24.68 -23.93
C THR A 699 23.93 -24.03 -25.28
N LYS A 700 23.51 -24.64 -26.35
CA LYS A 700 23.64 -24.05 -27.72
C LYS A 700 22.91 -22.69 -27.77
N VAL A 701 21.80 -22.58 -27.07
CA VAL A 701 21.00 -21.34 -26.95
C VAL A 701 21.78 -20.25 -26.22
N ASP A 702 22.42 -20.59 -25.10
CA ASP A 702 23.26 -19.62 -24.36
C ASP A 702 24.39 -19.07 -25.24
N ILE A 703 24.99 -19.94 -26.05
CA ILE A 703 26.07 -19.55 -26.96
C ILE A 703 25.54 -18.59 -28.03
N GLN A 704 24.39 -18.88 -28.64
CA GLN A 704 23.78 -18.01 -29.65
C GLN A 704 23.47 -16.62 -29.09
N HIS A 705 22.81 -16.54 -27.94
CA HIS A 705 22.51 -15.26 -27.27
C HIS A 705 23.75 -14.45 -26.93
N LEU A 706 24.80 -15.12 -26.44
CA LEU A 706 26.05 -14.45 -26.16
C LEU A 706 26.77 -13.98 -27.44
N GLN A 707 26.65 -14.72 -28.55
CA GLN A 707 27.16 -14.29 -29.85
C GLN A 707 26.44 -13.04 -30.37
N GLU A 708 25.11 -12.97 -30.22
CA GLU A 708 24.32 -11.80 -30.58
C GLU A 708 24.69 -10.59 -29.70
N PHE A 709 24.79 -10.78 -28.39
CA PHE A 709 25.24 -9.75 -27.47
C PHE A 709 26.62 -9.19 -27.83
N VAL A 710 27.57 -10.09 -28.15
CA VAL A 710 28.91 -9.68 -28.59
C VAL A 710 28.87 -8.92 -29.91
N SER A 711 28.02 -9.35 -30.83
CA SER A 711 27.87 -8.71 -32.14
C SER A 711 27.30 -7.29 -32.00
N ARG A 712 26.26 -7.09 -31.18
CA ARG A 712 25.67 -5.77 -30.88
C ARG A 712 26.72 -4.83 -30.26
N ARG A 713 27.57 -5.34 -29.35
CA ARG A 713 28.63 -4.55 -28.70
C ARG A 713 29.83 -4.24 -29.57
N ARG A 714 30.09 -5.01 -30.60
CA ARG A 714 31.15 -4.71 -31.58
C ARG A 714 30.72 -3.66 -32.61
N ASN A 715 29.40 -3.50 -32.78
CA ASN A 715 28.81 -2.53 -33.72
C ASN A 715 28.41 -1.21 -33.07
N SER A 716 28.42 -1.14 -31.75
CA SER A 716 28.28 0.09 -30.93
C SER A 716 29.62 0.64 -30.49
#